data_1431c17739892f6e8a2a067f042c8da3
#
_entry.id   1431c17739892f6e8a2a067f042c8da3
#
_cell.length_a   1.000
_cell.length_b   1.000
_cell.length_c   1.000
_cell.angle_alpha   90.00
_cell.angle_beta   90.00
_cell.angle_gamma   90.00
#
_symmetry.space_group_name_H-M   'P 1'
#
loop_
_entity.id
_entity.type
_entity.pdbx_description
1 polymer ?
#
loop_
_entity_poly.entity_id
_entity_poly.type
_entity_poly.pdbx_seq_one_letter_code
_entity_poly.pdbx_strand_id
1 'polypeptide(L)'
;MTPDHGSERDATCFPELLRTLRRAAGMTQADLAVRAGVGVRTVRDLERGRAQRPQRTTVELLATALRLGGVERAEFVVSARGQGPTGTESGSANPAGIAASGAGPASTGVPTSVPGGRPAATGLGLPAPGALIGRDVEVPELAGLLTGGTGAAPSVVSLVGLAGVGKTALALAVADRVTPQHPGGVAGIVVTDLSTESDVLSAVATVFGVGRAQDLAARLAGGPSLLLVDAVERAPGAVAEALHRLIVGAPTLRVLATGRHPVGLAGERVWPVAPLEVPPADAPAELTVLAPYPAVELFLARLRQVRREPPQPDELAALLALVRRLGGLPLAIELAAARGGILDLNGILDRYGDRVLDLARPAAVHEAVALTLRDAVAASYRLLDPDDRVALRRLSVFRNRWSVELAEAMLTGESDRTGRQLPADPVPLLDRLLALGLLSARGRGPFRFRLVDVVRDFAAESATADGEQVVIRRRHAQVFAGLAARTAPELNGPNLGAAVSRLDEVSSDLWAALAHAATDDPHTALRLAASLVRWWRFRGRDVAGRQWLRRLLDDPRTAHADQTVRAWARVGVAQLAAAHGAGPQELPAARAALDWFHENRDVGGELAALGVLCGLWTATGGYGEARRLGETMLTLAGRNGRSRDMAVAQHYLTWHEIRGADLSAARRRLAAMDLLGAQCGDERLRALARANLAEVARLDGRYADAVNQGRRVVAALSEYGDPTHRRQVLGTVGLALAQEGRLAEASAVLAELRMNAVPPVASVDFRSPVGALDAGRPLVDDRGGGEDGTCALIEAILAVQRADREWAVEWYAAAASAYAAAGDLRGAAEALVGLVATTDDPDVRTVLLARIDQVCREGAVTLLPRERMVLDAVPAGPLDPRDD
;
A
#
# COMPACT_ATOMS: atom_id res chain seq x y z
N MET A 1 -75.75 -40.12 -42.36
CA MET A 1 -75.50 -38.73 -42.69
C MET A 1 -74.68 -38.14 -41.66
N THR A 2 -73.41 -38.06 -41.89
CA THR A 2 -72.37 -37.33 -41.20
C THR A 2 -72.11 -35.98 -41.89
N PRO A 3 -71.82 -34.92 -41.17
CA PRO A 3 -70.93 -33.94 -41.82
C PRO A 3 -69.59 -33.83 -41.03
N ASP A 4 -68.64 -33.89 -41.85
CA ASP A 4 -67.24 -33.58 -41.61
C ASP A 4 -67.07 -32.13 -41.20
N HIS A 5 -66.26 -31.89 -40.14
CA HIS A 5 -65.71 -30.55 -39.86
C HIS A 5 -64.24 -30.69 -39.57
N GLY A 6 -63.49 -30.60 -40.68
CA GLY A 6 -62.07 -30.28 -40.54
C GLY A 6 -61.89 -28.83 -40.08
N SER A 7 -61.32 -28.69 -38.87
CA SER A 7 -60.94 -27.43 -38.33
C SER A 7 -59.47 -27.15 -38.71
N GLU A 8 -59.25 -26.24 -39.65
CA GLU A 8 -57.99 -25.54 -39.86
C GLU A 8 -57.58 -24.84 -38.50
N ARG A 9 -56.48 -25.28 -37.93
CA ARG A 9 -55.85 -24.59 -36.79
C ARG A 9 -55.06 -23.42 -37.33
N ASP A 10 -55.60 -22.21 -37.26
CA ASP A 10 -54.90 -20.94 -37.41
C ASP A 10 -53.69 -20.93 -36.45
N ALA A 11 -52.54 -20.69 -36.97
CA ALA A 11 -51.29 -20.52 -36.17
C ALA A 11 -51.36 -19.29 -35.33
N THR A 12 -51.79 -19.44 -34.06
CA THR A 12 -51.90 -18.38 -33.09
C THR A 12 -50.54 -17.73 -32.82
N CYS A 13 -50.42 -16.43 -33.00
CA CYS A 13 -49.13 -15.74 -32.77
C CYS A 13 -48.75 -15.74 -31.25
N PHE A 14 -47.47 -15.72 -30.92
CA PHE A 14 -46.99 -15.87 -29.55
C PHE A 14 -47.66 -14.92 -28.53
N PRO A 15 -47.88 -13.61 -28.83
CA PRO A 15 -48.58 -12.67 -27.96
C PRO A 15 -50.00 -13.14 -27.58
N GLU A 16 -50.72 -13.69 -28.55
CA GLU A 16 -52.08 -14.18 -28.33
C GLU A 16 -52.11 -15.49 -27.58
N LEU A 17 -51.18 -16.39 -27.89
CA LEU A 17 -51.00 -17.65 -27.17
C LEU A 17 -50.67 -17.43 -25.71
N LEU A 18 -49.74 -16.52 -25.39
CA LEU A 18 -49.38 -16.16 -24.03
C LEU A 18 -50.56 -15.59 -23.26
N ARG A 19 -51.33 -14.71 -23.88
CA ARG A 19 -52.55 -14.11 -23.29
C ARG A 19 -53.64 -15.15 -23.03
N THR A 20 -53.83 -16.05 -23.95
CA THR A 20 -54.82 -17.16 -23.84
C THR A 20 -54.45 -18.11 -22.72
N LEU A 21 -53.21 -18.55 -22.65
CA LEU A 21 -52.73 -19.45 -21.60
C LEU A 21 -52.76 -18.82 -20.22
N ARG A 22 -52.41 -17.53 -20.10
CA ARG A 22 -52.47 -16.80 -18.83
C ARG A 22 -53.93 -16.68 -18.34
N ARG A 23 -54.86 -16.38 -19.26
CA ARG A 23 -56.30 -16.28 -18.92
C ARG A 23 -56.89 -17.64 -18.55
N ALA A 24 -56.51 -18.69 -19.25
CA ALA A 24 -56.94 -20.04 -18.93
C ALA A 24 -56.39 -20.49 -17.55
N ALA A 25 -55.25 -20.02 -17.14
CA ALA A 25 -54.68 -20.22 -15.82
C ALA A 25 -55.28 -19.33 -14.72
N GLY A 26 -56.22 -18.45 -15.06
CA GLY A 26 -56.90 -17.55 -14.11
C GLY A 26 -56.00 -16.41 -13.56
N MET A 27 -54.92 -16.08 -14.22
CA MET A 27 -53.90 -15.12 -13.71
C MET A 27 -54.07 -13.75 -14.29
N THR A 28 -53.80 -12.70 -13.49
CA THR A 28 -53.53 -11.37 -13.97
C THR A 28 -52.12 -11.24 -14.58
N GLN A 29 -51.84 -10.20 -15.32
CA GLN A 29 -50.47 -9.94 -15.81
C GLN A 29 -49.46 -9.79 -14.66
N ALA A 30 -49.90 -9.21 -13.53
CA ALA A 30 -49.08 -9.09 -12.32
C ALA A 30 -48.80 -10.46 -11.66
N ASP A 31 -49.81 -11.30 -11.56
CA ASP A 31 -49.65 -12.64 -10.97
C ASP A 31 -48.69 -13.51 -11.78
N LEU A 32 -48.85 -13.50 -13.11
CA LEU A 32 -47.93 -14.21 -14.00
C LEU A 32 -46.50 -13.67 -13.88
N ALA A 33 -46.32 -12.35 -13.81
CA ALA A 33 -45.03 -11.71 -13.67
C ALA A 33 -44.34 -12.13 -12.35
N VAL A 34 -45.03 -12.05 -11.22
CA VAL A 34 -44.51 -12.49 -9.91
C VAL A 34 -44.15 -13.95 -9.93
N ARG A 35 -45.04 -14.81 -10.45
CA ARG A 35 -44.83 -16.26 -10.47
C ARG A 35 -43.72 -16.72 -11.41
N ALA A 36 -43.52 -15.99 -12.52
CA ALA A 36 -42.43 -16.24 -13.46
C ALA A 36 -41.10 -15.55 -13.05
N GLY A 37 -41.10 -14.70 -12.04
CA GLY A 37 -39.91 -13.92 -11.67
C GLY A 37 -39.51 -12.87 -12.73
N VAL A 38 -40.48 -12.35 -13.51
CA VAL A 38 -40.26 -11.35 -14.56
C VAL A 38 -41.00 -10.05 -14.25
N GLY A 39 -40.61 -8.94 -14.88
CA GLY A 39 -41.31 -7.68 -14.70
C GLY A 39 -42.74 -7.69 -15.29
N VAL A 40 -43.72 -7.05 -14.60
CA VAL A 40 -45.10 -6.89 -15.11
C VAL A 40 -45.08 -6.22 -16.49
N ARG A 41 -44.18 -5.28 -16.72
CA ARG A 41 -43.99 -4.60 -18.00
C ARG A 41 -43.57 -5.59 -19.09
N THR A 42 -42.69 -6.53 -18.79
CA THR A 42 -42.25 -7.61 -19.70
C THR A 42 -43.42 -8.45 -20.16
N VAL A 43 -44.27 -8.90 -19.23
CA VAL A 43 -45.50 -9.69 -19.58
C VAL A 43 -46.42 -8.86 -20.45
N ARG A 44 -46.63 -7.60 -20.13
CA ARG A 44 -47.48 -6.67 -20.88
C ARG A 44 -46.98 -6.40 -22.31
N ASP A 45 -45.66 -6.22 -22.48
CA ASP A 45 -45.04 -5.91 -23.75
C ASP A 45 -44.99 -7.16 -24.65
N LEU A 46 -44.86 -8.35 -24.10
CA LEU A 46 -44.99 -9.63 -24.81
C LEU A 46 -46.43 -9.86 -25.28
N GLU A 47 -47.43 -9.64 -24.45
CA GLU A 47 -48.83 -9.82 -24.81
C GLU A 47 -49.34 -8.77 -25.82
N ARG A 48 -48.64 -7.59 -25.93
CA ARG A 48 -48.95 -6.52 -26.89
C ARG A 48 -48.17 -6.66 -28.21
N GLY A 49 -47.28 -7.68 -28.29
CA GLY A 49 -46.44 -7.89 -29.47
C GLY A 49 -45.33 -6.85 -29.65
N ARG A 50 -45.07 -6.00 -28.64
CA ARG A 50 -44.02 -4.98 -28.68
C ARG A 50 -42.61 -5.59 -28.54
N ALA A 51 -42.49 -6.74 -27.88
CA ALA A 51 -41.29 -7.55 -27.79
C ALA A 51 -41.46 -8.77 -28.73
N GLN A 52 -40.91 -8.70 -29.94
CA GLN A 52 -41.11 -9.71 -30.98
C GLN A 52 -40.24 -10.95 -30.83
N ARG A 53 -39.16 -10.88 -30.04
CA ARG A 53 -38.25 -12.00 -29.78
C ARG A 53 -37.89 -12.06 -28.29
N PRO A 54 -38.73 -12.72 -27.44
CA PRO A 54 -38.41 -12.87 -26.04
C PRO A 54 -37.21 -13.77 -25.84
N GLN A 55 -36.40 -13.47 -24.83
CA GLN A 55 -35.27 -14.32 -24.44
C GLN A 55 -35.76 -15.71 -24.05
N ARG A 56 -35.00 -16.76 -24.40
CA ARG A 56 -35.31 -18.15 -24.11
C ARG A 56 -35.60 -18.39 -22.63
N THR A 57 -34.80 -17.81 -21.75
CA THR A 57 -35.01 -17.86 -20.30
C THR A 57 -36.36 -17.29 -19.87
N THR A 58 -36.77 -16.16 -20.44
CA THR A 58 -38.08 -15.53 -20.17
C THR A 58 -39.22 -16.43 -20.64
N VAL A 59 -39.08 -17.06 -21.82
CA VAL A 59 -40.08 -18.00 -22.34
C VAL A 59 -40.20 -19.26 -21.45
N GLU A 60 -39.06 -19.80 -21.00
CA GLU A 60 -39.03 -20.98 -20.12
C GLU A 60 -39.59 -20.67 -18.73
N LEU A 61 -39.31 -19.48 -18.14
CA LEU A 61 -39.88 -19.01 -16.91
C LEU A 61 -41.40 -18.84 -16.99
N LEU A 62 -41.89 -18.26 -18.08
CA LEU A 62 -43.31 -18.10 -18.35
C LEU A 62 -43.99 -19.46 -18.55
N ALA A 63 -43.40 -20.39 -19.31
CA ALA A 63 -43.93 -21.76 -19.48
C ALA A 63 -44.00 -22.53 -18.15
N THR A 64 -43.02 -22.35 -17.27
CA THR A 64 -42.98 -22.96 -15.94
C THR A 64 -44.04 -22.34 -15.02
N ALA A 65 -44.16 -21.00 -15.04
CA ALA A 65 -45.21 -20.29 -14.26
C ALA A 65 -46.63 -20.65 -14.67
N LEU A 66 -46.86 -20.90 -15.99
CA LEU A 66 -48.10 -21.37 -16.57
C LEU A 66 -48.33 -22.88 -16.39
N ARG A 67 -47.38 -23.61 -15.84
CA ARG A 67 -47.38 -25.08 -15.64
C ARG A 67 -47.61 -25.86 -16.93
N LEU A 68 -47.06 -25.39 -18.07
CA LEU A 68 -47.19 -26.09 -19.33
C LEU A 68 -46.35 -27.36 -19.33
N GLY A 69 -46.93 -28.47 -19.77
CA GLY A 69 -46.30 -29.79 -19.89
C GLY A 69 -46.19 -30.28 -21.32
N GLY A 70 -45.27 -31.24 -21.57
CA GLY A 70 -45.21 -32.01 -22.83
C GLY A 70 -45.31 -31.16 -24.10
N VAL A 71 -46.34 -31.46 -24.91
CA VAL A 71 -46.55 -30.83 -26.23
C VAL A 71 -46.88 -29.33 -26.13
N GLU A 72 -47.67 -28.91 -25.13
CA GLU A 72 -48.04 -27.50 -24.96
C GLU A 72 -46.83 -26.61 -24.67
N ARG A 73 -45.88 -27.14 -23.90
CA ARG A 73 -44.59 -26.39 -23.62
C ARG A 73 -43.77 -26.27 -24.87
N ALA A 74 -43.69 -27.34 -25.69
CA ALA A 74 -42.96 -27.32 -26.97
C ALA A 74 -43.55 -26.32 -27.96
N GLU A 75 -44.90 -26.31 -28.11
CA GLU A 75 -45.63 -25.36 -28.98
C GLU A 75 -45.43 -23.92 -28.49
N PHE A 76 -45.48 -23.66 -27.18
CA PHE A 76 -45.23 -22.33 -26.62
C PHE A 76 -43.84 -21.80 -26.90
N VAL A 77 -42.81 -22.66 -26.77
CA VAL A 77 -41.41 -22.31 -27.04
C VAL A 77 -41.16 -22.10 -28.54
N VAL A 78 -41.79 -22.90 -29.42
CA VAL A 78 -41.67 -22.77 -30.89
C VAL A 78 -42.37 -21.48 -31.35
N SER A 79 -43.56 -21.18 -30.87
CA SER A 79 -44.29 -19.95 -31.19
C SER A 79 -43.54 -18.70 -30.80
N ALA A 80 -42.80 -18.74 -29.68
CA ALA A 80 -41.95 -17.61 -29.22
C ALA A 80 -40.73 -17.35 -30.14
N ARG A 81 -40.32 -18.34 -30.96
CA ARG A 81 -39.18 -18.22 -31.88
C ARG A 81 -39.52 -17.69 -33.28
N GLY A 82 -40.80 -17.50 -33.58
CA GLY A 82 -41.24 -16.85 -34.86
C GLY A 82 -40.90 -17.62 -36.13
N GLN A 83 -40.98 -18.96 -36.15
CA GLN A 83 -40.94 -19.77 -37.36
C GLN A 83 -42.36 -20.00 -37.91
N GLY A 84 -42.77 -19.09 -38.86
CA GLY A 84 -43.84 -19.38 -39.75
C GLY A 84 -43.29 -19.69 -41.17
N PRO A 85 -43.97 -20.51 -42.02
CA PRO A 85 -43.42 -21.00 -43.29
C PRO A 85 -43.31 -19.93 -44.35
N THR A 86 -42.29 -20.12 -45.18
CA THR A 86 -41.97 -19.38 -46.42
C THR A 86 -43.11 -19.31 -47.44
N GLY A 87 -43.41 -18.10 -47.93
CA GLY A 87 -44.28 -17.85 -49.09
C GLY A 87 -43.89 -16.55 -49.78
N THR A 88 -43.52 -16.71 -51.01
CA THR A 88 -43.09 -15.82 -52.06
C THR A 88 -43.82 -14.51 -52.29
N GLU A 89 -42.99 -13.49 -52.69
CA GLU A 89 -43.20 -12.40 -53.70
C GLU A 89 -44.47 -11.51 -53.71
N SER A 90 -44.32 -10.28 -53.70
CA SER A 90 -44.48 -9.23 -54.72
C SER A 90 -44.94 -7.88 -54.22
N GLY A 91 -44.18 -6.90 -54.59
CA GLY A 91 -44.73 -5.71 -55.23
C GLY A 91 -45.23 -4.52 -54.42
N SER A 92 -44.52 -3.43 -54.62
CA SER A 92 -45.05 -2.10 -54.95
C SER A 92 -45.28 -1.05 -53.87
N ALA A 93 -44.57 0.04 -54.07
CA ALA A 93 -44.96 1.45 -53.94
C ALA A 93 -44.86 2.18 -52.57
N ASN A 94 -43.94 3.04 -52.61
CA ASN A 94 -43.79 4.34 -51.91
C ASN A 94 -45.06 5.23 -52.17
N PRO A 95 -45.31 6.42 -51.49
CA PRO A 95 -44.32 7.43 -51.25
C PRO A 95 -44.53 8.36 -50.04
N ALA A 96 -43.58 9.28 -49.90
CA ALA A 96 -43.57 10.64 -49.31
C ALA A 96 -43.45 10.77 -47.80
N GLY A 97 -42.67 11.66 -47.28
CA GLY A 97 -41.82 12.72 -47.78
C GLY A 97 -41.40 13.67 -46.67
N ILE A 98 -40.46 14.49 -47.01
CA ILE A 98 -40.04 15.79 -46.46
C ILE A 98 -38.76 15.69 -45.56
N ALA A 99 -37.64 15.98 -46.10
CA ALA A 99 -36.90 17.24 -46.45
C ALA A 99 -36.37 17.97 -45.18
N ALA A 100 -35.21 18.50 -45.05
CA ALA A 100 -34.17 19.02 -45.93
C ALA A 100 -32.94 19.27 -45.04
N SER A 101 -31.78 19.50 -45.37
CA SER A 101 -30.91 20.12 -46.35
C SER A 101 -29.54 20.27 -45.65
N GLY A 102 -28.42 20.21 -46.18
CA GLY A 102 -27.82 20.77 -47.33
C GLY A 102 -26.35 20.48 -47.48
N ALA A 103 -25.99 20.37 -48.75
CA ALA A 103 -24.84 20.87 -49.50
C ALA A 103 -23.47 20.25 -49.33
N GLY A 104 -23.07 19.62 -50.48
CA GLY A 104 -21.72 19.13 -50.79
C GLY A 104 -20.79 20.23 -51.32
N PRO A 105 -19.73 19.89 -52.04
CA PRO A 105 -19.87 19.31 -53.42
C PRO A 105 -18.84 18.21 -53.82
N ALA A 106 -19.11 17.66 -54.92
CA ALA A 106 -18.47 16.56 -55.62
C ALA A 106 -17.13 16.88 -56.26
N SER A 107 -16.32 15.88 -56.51
CA SER A 107 -15.56 15.76 -57.74
C SER A 107 -15.31 14.31 -58.16
N THR A 108 -15.52 14.10 -59.40
CA THR A 108 -15.58 12.96 -60.27
C THR A 108 -14.22 12.29 -60.52
N GLY A 109 -14.19 10.98 -60.71
CA GLY A 109 -13.12 10.25 -61.32
C GLY A 109 -13.28 8.71 -61.30
N VAL A 110 -13.79 8.14 -62.40
CA VAL A 110 -13.89 6.71 -62.73
C VAL A 110 -12.85 6.41 -63.78
N PRO A 111 -12.54 5.15 -64.10
CA PRO A 111 -11.69 4.15 -63.40
C PRO A 111 -10.49 3.67 -64.25
N THR A 112 -9.60 2.93 -63.70
CA THR A 112 -8.78 1.99 -64.49
C THR A 112 -8.47 0.74 -63.66
N SER A 113 -8.91 -0.36 -64.15
CA SER A 113 -8.63 -1.72 -63.74
C SER A 113 -7.20 -2.14 -63.96
N VAL A 114 -6.55 -2.68 -62.91
CA VAL A 114 -5.40 -3.58 -63.02
C VAL A 114 -5.61 -4.77 -62.08
N PRO A 115 -5.48 -6.02 -62.53
CA PRO A 115 -5.74 -7.20 -61.71
C PRO A 115 -4.50 -7.61 -60.89
N GLY A 116 -4.70 -8.09 -59.69
CA GLY A 116 -3.68 -8.79 -58.93
C GLY A 116 -3.28 -8.13 -57.59
N GLY A 117 -4.22 -7.87 -56.72
CA GLY A 117 -3.97 -7.60 -55.30
C GLY A 117 -4.60 -8.70 -54.45
N ARG A 118 -3.78 -9.44 -53.67
CA ARG A 118 -4.24 -10.31 -52.60
C ARG A 118 -5.19 -9.51 -51.69
N PRO A 119 -6.32 -10.10 -51.24
CA PRO A 119 -7.20 -9.39 -50.32
C PRO A 119 -6.44 -9.09 -49.03
N ALA A 120 -6.50 -7.86 -48.60
CA ALA A 120 -6.02 -7.46 -47.27
C ALA A 120 -6.74 -8.31 -46.20
N ALA A 121 -5.97 -8.85 -45.25
CA ALA A 121 -6.50 -9.62 -44.12
C ALA A 121 -7.54 -8.78 -43.38
N THR A 122 -8.80 -9.11 -43.52
CA THR A 122 -9.90 -8.49 -42.80
C THR A 122 -10.13 -9.29 -41.52
N GLY A 123 -10.12 -8.60 -40.38
CA GLY A 123 -10.56 -9.17 -39.10
C GLY A 123 -12.02 -9.57 -39.19
N LEU A 124 -12.27 -10.88 -39.25
CA LEU A 124 -13.61 -11.43 -39.43
C LEU A 124 -14.36 -11.40 -38.07
N GLY A 125 -15.24 -10.45 -37.90
CA GLY A 125 -16.23 -10.43 -36.77
C GLY A 125 -15.70 -9.95 -35.41
N LEU A 126 -14.47 -9.42 -35.34
CA LEU A 126 -13.98 -8.81 -34.11
C LEU A 126 -14.41 -7.34 -34.00
N PRO A 127 -14.86 -6.88 -32.82
CA PRO A 127 -15.08 -5.45 -32.58
C PRO A 127 -13.74 -4.71 -32.66
N ALA A 128 -13.76 -3.46 -33.12
CA ALA A 128 -12.57 -2.62 -33.12
C ALA A 128 -12.04 -2.47 -31.67
N PRO A 129 -10.70 -2.59 -31.47
CA PRO A 129 -10.12 -2.40 -30.14
C PRO A 129 -10.38 -0.96 -29.67
N GLY A 130 -10.89 -0.79 -28.47
CA GLY A 130 -10.96 0.51 -27.81
C GLY A 130 -9.54 0.99 -27.43
N ALA A 131 -9.42 2.29 -27.07
CA ALA A 131 -8.16 2.80 -26.55
C ALA A 131 -7.77 2.02 -25.28
N LEU A 132 -6.65 1.29 -25.37
CA LEU A 132 -6.11 0.49 -24.28
C LEU A 132 -5.08 1.32 -23.52
N ILE A 133 -5.29 1.49 -22.22
CA ILE A 133 -4.44 2.30 -21.35
C ILE A 133 -3.54 1.39 -20.50
N GLY A 134 -2.24 1.71 -20.42
CA GLY A 134 -1.29 1.09 -19.50
C GLY A 134 -0.97 -0.38 -19.80
N ARG A 135 -1.01 -0.78 -21.10
CA ARG A 135 -0.66 -2.13 -21.58
C ARG A 135 0.37 -2.09 -22.73
N ASP A 136 1.19 -1.05 -22.72
CA ASP A 136 2.15 -0.79 -23.80
C ASP A 136 3.28 -1.83 -23.86
N VAL A 137 3.55 -2.54 -22.77
CA VAL A 137 4.53 -3.60 -22.66
C VAL A 137 3.91 -4.96 -23.02
N GLU A 138 2.72 -5.25 -22.47
CA GLU A 138 2.08 -6.55 -22.62
C GLU A 138 1.63 -6.82 -24.07
N VAL A 139 1.13 -5.81 -24.78
CA VAL A 139 0.66 -5.98 -26.17
C VAL A 139 1.80 -6.42 -27.12
N PRO A 140 2.99 -5.77 -27.15
CA PRO A 140 4.12 -6.24 -27.95
C PRO A 140 4.64 -7.63 -27.56
N GLU A 141 4.73 -7.92 -26.26
CA GLU A 141 5.21 -9.21 -25.77
C GLU A 141 4.29 -10.35 -26.18
N LEU A 142 2.98 -10.19 -26.00
CA LEU A 142 1.98 -11.18 -26.44
C LEU A 142 1.94 -11.34 -27.96
N ALA A 143 2.08 -10.25 -28.71
CA ALA A 143 2.19 -10.30 -30.15
C ALA A 143 3.42 -11.10 -30.57
N GLY A 144 4.57 -10.91 -29.90
CA GLY A 144 5.80 -11.69 -30.16
C GLY A 144 5.62 -13.18 -29.87
N LEU A 145 4.88 -13.57 -28.85
CA LEU A 145 4.57 -14.97 -28.56
C LEU A 145 3.71 -15.63 -29.64
N LEU A 146 2.76 -14.90 -30.22
CA LEU A 146 1.86 -15.43 -31.27
C LEU A 146 2.50 -15.49 -32.65
N THR A 147 3.53 -14.68 -32.90
CA THR A 147 4.21 -14.60 -34.20
C THR A 147 5.52 -15.38 -34.28
N GLY A 148 6.01 -15.97 -33.19
CA GLY A 148 7.16 -16.89 -33.21
C GLY A 148 8.55 -16.25 -33.24
N GLY A 149 8.76 -15.11 -32.60
CA GLY A 149 9.99 -14.29 -32.69
C GLY A 149 11.31 -14.92 -32.21
N THR A 150 11.35 -15.90 -31.30
CA THR A 150 12.61 -16.47 -30.75
C THR A 150 12.54 -17.96 -30.39
N GLY A 151 11.57 -18.72 -30.92
CA GLY A 151 11.39 -20.15 -30.63
C GLY A 151 10.13 -20.70 -31.29
N ALA A 152 9.80 -21.98 -31.09
CA ALA A 152 8.52 -22.53 -31.51
C ALA A 152 7.37 -21.78 -30.81
N ALA A 153 6.56 -21.02 -31.57
CA ALA A 153 5.41 -20.29 -31.03
C ALA A 153 4.41 -21.26 -30.39
N PRO A 154 3.89 -21.01 -29.19
CA PRO A 154 2.88 -21.84 -28.58
C PRO A 154 1.61 -21.86 -29.41
N SER A 155 0.95 -23.02 -29.51
CA SER A 155 -0.32 -23.13 -30.21
C SER A 155 -1.45 -22.37 -29.51
N VAL A 156 -1.40 -22.29 -28.19
CA VAL A 156 -2.39 -21.61 -27.35
C VAL A 156 -1.70 -20.67 -26.38
N VAL A 157 -2.18 -19.44 -26.32
CA VAL A 157 -1.87 -18.45 -25.27
C VAL A 157 -3.15 -18.13 -24.54
N SER A 158 -3.18 -18.37 -23.24
CA SER A 158 -4.34 -18.07 -22.38
C SER A 158 -4.11 -16.87 -21.51
N LEU A 159 -4.89 -15.80 -21.71
CA LEU A 159 -4.94 -14.63 -20.83
C LEU A 159 -5.84 -14.95 -19.66
N VAL A 160 -5.24 -15.09 -18.48
CA VAL A 160 -5.95 -15.50 -17.26
C VAL A 160 -5.96 -14.37 -16.24
N GLY A 161 -7.04 -14.24 -15.48
CA GLY A 161 -7.13 -13.24 -14.41
C GLY A 161 -8.58 -12.91 -14.01
N LEU A 162 -8.71 -11.99 -13.07
CA LEU A 162 -9.99 -11.55 -12.51
C LEU A 162 -10.96 -11.05 -13.59
N ALA A 163 -12.26 -11.24 -13.32
CA ALA A 163 -13.29 -10.55 -14.10
C ALA A 163 -13.11 -9.04 -14.00
N GLY A 164 -13.17 -8.34 -15.14
CA GLY A 164 -13.00 -6.89 -15.19
C GLY A 164 -11.56 -6.38 -15.17
N VAL A 165 -10.53 -7.25 -15.23
CA VAL A 165 -9.10 -6.85 -15.32
C VAL A 165 -8.68 -6.40 -16.73
N GLY A 166 -9.55 -6.58 -17.73
CA GLY A 166 -9.30 -6.14 -19.11
C GLY A 166 -8.77 -7.21 -20.06
N LYS A 167 -8.95 -8.52 -19.78
CA LYS A 167 -8.48 -9.65 -20.64
C LYS A 167 -8.96 -9.53 -22.08
N THR A 168 -10.27 -9.36 -22.26
CA THR A 168 -10.88 -9.25 -23.61
C THR A 168 -10.36 -8.02 -24.36
N ALA A 169 -10.21 -6.88 -23.69
CA ALA A 169 -9.66 -5.67 -24.30
C ALA A 169 -8.19 -5.85 -24.73
N LEU A 170 -7.39 -6.51 -23.89
CA LEU A 170 -6.00 -6.84 -24.20
C LEU A 170 -5.93 -7.82 -25.37
N ALA A 171 -6.77 -8.86 -25.38
CA ALA A 171 -6.83 -9.84 -26.46
C ALA A 171 -7.18 -9.20 -27.81
N LEU A 172 -8.16 -8.28 -27.83
CA LEU A 172 -8.54 -7.55 -29.04
C LEU A 172 -7.41 -6.65 -29.56
N ALA A 173 -6.70 -5.95 -28.68
CA ALA A 173 -5.57 -5.11 -29.07
C ALA A 173 -4.41 -5.94 -29.62
N VAL A 174 -4.13 -7.11 -29.04
CA VAL A 174 -3.13 -8.05 -29.52
C VAL A 174 -3.53 -8.63 -30.87
N ALA A 175 -4.80 -9.06 -31.03
CA ALA A 175 -5.33 -9.61 -32.26
C ALA A 175 -5.23 -8.59 -33.41
N ASP A 176 -5.59 -7.33 -33.17
CA ASP A 176 -5.46 -6.24 -34.14
C ASP A 176 -4.00 -6.06 -34.61
N ARG A 177 -3.08 -6.00 -33.61
CA ARG A 177 -1.64 -5.84 -33.87
C ARG A 177 -1.01 -6.96 -34.70
N VAL A 178 -1.45 -8.22 -34.52
CA VAL A 178 -0.89 -9.37 -35.19
C VAL A 178 -1.63 -9.75 -36.50
N THR A 179 -2.70 -9.03 -36.82
CA THR A 179 -3.50 -9.27 -38.05
C THR A 179 -2.67 -9.34 -39.34
N PRO A 180 -1.66 -8.45 -39.55
CA PRO A 180 -0.83 -8.52 -40.77
C PRO A 180 -0.01 -9.80 -40.88
N GLN A 181 0.34 -10.47 -39.77
CA GLN A 181 1.11 -11.72 -39.74
C GLN A 181 0.25 -12.99 -39.87
N HIS A 182 -1.07 -12.84 -39.89
CA HIS A 182 -2.02 -13.96 -40.01
C HIS A 182 -2.85 -13.86 -41.29
N PRO A 183 -2.24 -14.12 -42.49
CA PRO A 183 -2.93 -13.99 -43.77
C PRO A 183 -4.10 -14.99 -43.93
N GLY A 184 -4.13 -16.06 -43.14
CA GLY A 184 -5.26 -16.99 -43.05
C GLY A 184 -6.49 -16.41 -42.39
N GLY A 185 -6.35 -15.24 -41.77
CA GLY A 185 -7.42 -14.51 -41.09
C GLY A 185 -7.31 -14.50 -39.56
N VAL A 186 -7.89 -13.47 -38.96
CA VAL A 186 -8.06 -13.33 -37.52
C VAL A 186 -9.55 -13.29 -37.19
N ALA A 187 -10.03 -14.21 -36.38
CA ALA A 187 -11.45 -14.36 -36.07
C ALA A 187 -11.66 -14.60 -34.56
N GLY A 188 -12.84 -14.28 -34.02
CA GLY A 188 -13.15 -14.47 -32.62
C GLY A 188 -14.51 -15.08 -32.37
N ILE A 189 -14.58 -15.88 -31.31
CA ILE A 189 -15.82 -16.46 -30.78
C ILE A 189 -15.95 -16.13 -29.29
N VAL A 190 -17.19 -16.05 -28.80
CA VAL A 190 -17.49 -15.92 -27.36
C VAL A 190 -18.19 -17.20 -26.91
N VAL A 191 -17.65 -17.83 -25.88
CA VAL A 191 -18.18 -19.07 -25.30
C VAL A 191 -19.36 -18.76 -24.39
N THR A 192 -20.39 -19.61 -24.40
CA THR A 192 -21.56 -19.53 -23.51
C THR A 192 -21.63 -20.76 -22.59
N ASP A 193 -22.37 -20.65 -21.49
CA ASP A 193 -22.49 -21.73 -20.47
C ASP A 193 -23.11 -23.03 -21.02
N LEU A 194 -23.74 -22.99 -22.21
CA LEU A 194 -24.38 -24.13 -22.85
C LEU A 194 -23.64 -24.61 -24.10
N SER A 195 -22.45 -24.07 -24.37
CA SER A 195 -21.67 -24.45 -25.54
C SER A 195 -21.20 -25.90 -25.43
N THR A 196 -21.52 -26.74 -26.44
CA THR A 196 -20.93 -28.06 -26.62
C THR A 196 -19.70 -27.98 -27.52
N GLU A 197 -18.91 -29.03 -27.59
CA GLU A 197 -17.77 -29.12 -28.56
C GLU A 197 -18.24 -28.81 -30.00
N SER A 198 -19.36 -29.39 -30.42
CA SER A 198 -19.89 -29.16 -31.77
C SER A 198 -20.34 -27.71 -31.97
N ASP A 199 -20.86 -27.04 -30.95
CA ASP A 199 -21.23 -25.62 -31.03
C ASP A 199 -19.99 -24.72 -31.18
N VAL A 200 -18.92 -25.01 -30.45
CA VAL A 200 -17.65 -24.30 -30.54
C VAL A 200 -17.08 -24.49 -31.99
N LEU A 201 -16.99 -25.71 -32.49
CA LEU A 201 -16.50 -26.00 -33.84
C LEU A 201 -17.36 -25.32 -34.92
N SER A 202 -18.68 -25.32 -34.77
CA SER A 202 -19.60 -24.66 -35.70
C SER A 202 -19.45 -23.13 -35.66
N ALA A 203 -19.25 -22.54 -34.48
CA ALA A 203 -19.00 -21.12 -34.34
C ALA A 203 -17.67 -20.73 -35.03
N VAL A 204 -16.60 -21.53 -34.80
CA VAL A 204 -15.31 -21.33 -35.47
C VAL A 204 -15.43 -21.44 -36.99
N ALA A 205 -16.16 -22.46 -37.51
CA ALA A 205 -16.42 -22.61 -38.92
C ALA A 205 -17.13 -21.38 -39.50
N THR A 206 -18.15 -20.89 -38.81
CA THR A 206 -18.90 -19.70 -39.23
C THR A 206 -18.03 -18.46 -39.32
N VAL A 207 -17.18 -18.17 -38.32
CA VAL A 207 -16.33 -16.97 -38.33
C VAL A 207 -15.19 -17.04 -39.33
N PHE A 208 -14.73 -18.26 -39.72
CA PHE A 208 -13.78 -18.44 -40.80
C PHE A 208 -14.44 -18.61 -42.18
N GLY A 209 -15.75 -18.45 -42.28
CA GLY A 209 -16.49 -18.49 -43.55
C GLY A 209 -16.64 -19.89 -44.18
N VAL A 210 -16.66 -20.92 -43.32
CA VAL A 210 -16.79 -22.33 -43.73
C VAL A 210 -18.19 -22.85 -43.42
N GLY A 211 -18.82 -23.47 -44.38
CA GLY A 211 -20.20 -23.95 -44.22
C GLY A 211 -20.36 -25.19 -43.36
N ARG A 212 -19.31 -25.99 -43.18
CA ARG A 212 -19.33 -27.22 -42.37
C ARG A 212 -18.08 -27.34 -41.52
N ALA A 213 -18.23 -27.77 -40.27
CA ALA A 213 -17.10 -27.91 -39.34
C ALA A 213 -16.03 -28.90 -39.83
N GLN A 214 -16.39 -29.90 -40.63
CA GLN A 214 -15.46 -30.88 -41.21
C GLN A 214 -14.47 -30.27 -42.20
N ASP A 215 -14.82 -29.15 -42.86
CA ASP A 215 -14.01 -28.49 -43.86
C ASP A 215 -13.06 -27.42 -43.23
N LEU A 216 -13.20 -27.22 -41.93
CA LEU A 216 -12.48 -26.19 -41.17
C LEU A 216 -10.97 -26.45 -41.12
N ALA A 217 -10.54 -27.72 -40.94
CA ALA A 217 -9.13 -28.07 -40.92
C ALA A 217 -8.44 -27.73 -42.23
N ALA A 218 -9.07 -28.04 -43.38
CA ALA A 218 -8.54 -27.68 -44.69
C ALA A 218 -8.45 -26.16 -44.89
N ARG A 219 -9.44 -25.41 -44.42
CA ARG A 219 -9.45 -23.94 -44.51
C ARG A 219 -8.31 -23.31 -43.69
N LEU A 220 -8.11 -23.82 -42.47
CA LEU A 220 -7.08 -23.31 -41.54
C LEU A 220 -5.67 -23.76 -41.93
N ALA A 221 -5.51 -24.89 -42.63
CA ALA A 221 -4.22 -25.33 -43.17
C ALA A 221 -3.69 -24.45 -44.31
N GLY A 222 -4.53 -23.60 -44.91
CA GLY A 222 -4.18 -22.70 -46.00
C GLY A 222 -3.25 -21.53 -45.63
N GLY A 223 -2.93 -21.30 -44.35
CA GLY A 223 -1.99 -20.28 -43.89
C GLY A 223 -2.15 -19.97 -42.42
N PRO A 224 -1.17 -19.24 -41.84
CA PRO A 224 -1.24 -18.82 -40.45
C PRO A 224 -2.56 -18.08 -40.15
N SER A 225 -3.30 -18.56 -39.16
CA SER A 225 -4.59 -18.02 -38.72
C SER A 225 -4.57 -17.81 -37.19
N LEU A 226 -5.30 -16.81 -36.70
CA LEU A 226 -5.49 -16.57 -35.28
C LEU A 226 -6.95 -16.70 -34.91
N LEU A 227 -7.23 -17.50 -33.88
CA LEU A 227 -8.54 -17.64 -33.28
C LEU A 227 -8.54 -17.03 -31.87
N LEU A 228 -9.36 -16.01 -31.64
CA LEU A 228 -9.66 -15.49 -30.32
C LEU A 228 -10.85 -16.28 -29.72
N VAL A 229 -10.66 -16.81 -28.51
CA VAL A 229 -11.74 -17.51 -27.77
C VAL A 229 -11.97 -16.79 -26.45
N ASP A 230 -13.09 -16.08 -26.34
CA ASP A 230 -13.40 -15.29 -25.15
C ASP A 230 -14.30 -16.06 -24.18
N ALA A 231 -14.05 -15.89 -22.87
CA ALA A 231 -14.81 -16.47 -21.75
C ALA A 231 -14.80 -18.02 -21.71
N VAL A 232 -13.61 -18.63 -21.87
CA VAL A 232 -13.44 -20.11 -21.88
C VAL A 232 -13.94 -20.81 -20.61
N GLU A 233 -13.98 -20.07 -19.48
CA GLU A 233 -14.48 -20.61 -18.22
C GLU A 233 -15.97 -21.01 -18.23
N ARG A 234 -16.72 -20.60 -19.24
CA ARG A 234 -18.14 -20.93 -19.34
C ARG A 234 -18.41 -22.36 -19.81
N ALA A 235 -17.51 -22.93 -20.61
CA ALA A 235 -17.62 -24.32 -21.06
C ALA A 235 -16.21 -24.93 -21.26
N PRO A 236 -15.42 -25.10 -20.16
CA PRO A 236 -14.00 -25.43 -20.27
C PRO A 236 -13.72 -26.75 -20.96
N GLY A 237 -14.47 -27.81 -20.68
CA GLY A 237 -14.31 -29.12 -21.32
C GLY A 237 -14.59 -29.07 -22.82
N ALA A 238 -15.73 -28.47 -23.23
CA ALA A 238 -16.10 -28.34 -24.64
C ALA A 238 -15.07 -27.52 -25.44
N VAL A 239 -14.54 -26.44 -24.82
CA VAL A 239 -13.49 -25.61 -25.45
C VAL A 239 -12.18 -26.39 -25.58
N ALA A 240 -11.75 -27.09 -24.53
CA ALA A 240 -10.51 -27.86 -24.53
C ALA A 240 -10.54 -28.97 -25.62
N GLU A 241 -11.66 -29.72 -25.72
CA GLU A 241 -11.86 -30.74 -26.73
C GLU A 241 -11.86 -30.17 -28.17
N ALA A 242 -12.63 -29.10 -28.41
CA ALA A 242 -12.69 -28.43 -29.69
C ALA A 242 -11.33 -27.86 -30.13
N LEU A 243 -10.63 -27.17 -29.22
CA LEU A 243 -9.31 -26.60 -29.54
C LEU A 243 -8.25 -27.68 -29.78
N HIS A 244 -8.28 -28.78 -29.00
CA HIS A 244 -7.36 -29.88 -29.22
C HIS A 244 -7.52 -30.45 -30.64
N ARG A 245 -8.74 -30.67 -31.10
CA ARG A 245 -9.04 -31.16 -32.46
C ARG A 245 -8.57 -30.17 -33.56
N LEU A 246 -8.82 -28.89 -33.34
CA LEU A 246 -8.43 -27.85 -34.30
C LEU A 246 -6.91 -27.73 -34.45
N ILE A 247 -6.18 -27.74 -33.32
CA ILE A 247 -4.72 -27.62 -33.33
C ILE A 247 -4.05 -28.84 -33.97
N VAL A 248 -4.56 -30.04 -33.69
CA VAL A 248 -4.08 -31.27 -34.34
C VAL A 248 -4.34 -31.25 -35.85
N GLY A 249 -5.52 -30.76 -36.28
CA GLY A 249 -5.90 -30.67 -37.68
C GLY A 249 -5.29 -29.50 -38.46
N ALA A 250 -4.85 -28.45 -37.75
CA ALA A 250 -4.27 -27.25 -38.36
C ALA A 250 -3.09 -26.70 -37.51
N PRO A 251 -1.86 -27.22 -37.68
CA PRO A 251 -0.70 -26.81 -36.87
C PRO A 251 -0.30 -25.33 -37.01
N THR A 252 -0.75 -24.65 -38.06
CA THR A 252 -0.53 -23.23 -38.31
C THR A 252 -1.51 -22.31 -37.56
N LEU A 253 -2.55 -22.89 -36.98
CA LEU A 253 -3.50 -22.14 -36.15
C LEU A 253 -2.84 -21.69 -34.83
N ARG A 254 -3.05 -20.44 -34.49
CA ARG A 254 -2.74 -19.89 -33.16
C ARG A 254 -4.03 -19.55 -32.46
N VAL A 255 -4.07 -19.77 -31.15
CA VAL A 255 -5.25 -19.50 -30.35
C VAL A 255 -4.86 -18.51 -29.23
N LEU A 256 -5.63 -17.45 -29.12
CA LEU A 256 -5.56 -16.53 -28.00
C LEU A 256 -6.85 -16.68 -27.19
N ALA A 257 -6.77 -17.36 -26.06
CA ALA A 257 -7.91 -17.61 -25.18
C ALA A 257 -7.97 -16.58 -24.05
N THR A 258 -9.17 -16.20 -23.61
CA THR A 258 -9.34 -15.40 -22.39
C THR A 258 -10.23 -16.16 -21.42
N GLY A 259 -9.85 -16.16 -20.15
CA GLY A 259 -10.59 -16.88 -19.13
C GLY A 259 -10.21 -16.52 -17.70
N ARG A 260 -10.88 -17.14 -16.74
CA ARG A 260 -10.53 -17.06 -15.32
C ARG A 260 -9.50 -18.13 -14.94
N HIS A 261 -9.40 -19.18 -15.74
CA HIS A 261 -8.41 -20.26 -15.62
C HIS A 261 -7.92 -20.62 -17.02
N PRO A 262 -6.77 -21.33 -17.12
CA PRO A 262 -6.27 -21.82 -18.40
C PRO A 262 -7.25 -22.80 -19.06
N VAL A 263 -7.07 -23.02 -20.37
CA VAL A 263 -7.82 -24.04 -21.11
C VAL A 263 -7.42 -25.47 -20.67
N GLY A 264 -6.15 -25.64 -20.26
CA GLY A 264 -5.61 -26.93 -19.79
C GLY A 264 -5.03 -27.82 -20.88
N LEU A 265 -4.58 -27.24 -21.99
CA LEU A 265 -3.96 -27.96 -23.09
C LEU A 265 -2.45 -28.12 -22.95
N ALA A 266 -1.92 -29.25 -23.40
CA ALA A 266 -0.47 -29.47 -23.44
C ALA A 266 0.22 -28.44 -24.34
N GLY A 267 1.26 -27.78 -23.84
CA GLY A 267 1.98 -26.72 -24.55
C GLY A 267 1.30 -25.35 -24.53
N GLU A 268 0.25 -25.20 -23.76
CA GLU A 268 -0.40 -23.92 -23.51
C GLU A 268 0.53 -22.94 -22.77
N ARG A 269 0.57 -21.69 -23.20
CA ARG A 269 1.25 -20.61 -22.49
C ARG A 269 0.25 -19.80 -21.71
N VAL A 270 0.31 -19.90 -20.39
CA VAL A 270 -0.53 -19.10 -19.49
C VAL A 270 0.11 -17.73 -19.28
N TRP A 271 -0.69 -16.67 -19.48
CA TRP A 271 -0.32 -15.29 -19.25
C TRP A 271 -1.25 -14.65 -18.21
N PRO A 272 -0.80 -14.46 -16.97
CA PRO A 272 -1.57 -13.79 -15.94
C PRO A 272 -1.71 -12.29 -16.25
N VAL A 273 -2.95 -11.81 -16.35
CA VAL A 273 -3.24 -10.38 -16.55
C VAL A 273 -3.38 -9.69 -15.19
N ALA A 274 -2.41 -8.87 -14.85
CA ALA A 274 -2.41 -8.12 -13.58
C ALA A 274 -3.29 -6.87 -13.68
N PRO A 275 -3.81 -6.34 -12.54
CA PRO A 275 -4.40 -5.01 -12.48
C PRO A 275 -3.42 -3.91 -12.94
N LEU A 276 -3.95 -2.75 -13.30
CA LEU A 276 -3.15 -1.58 -13.68
C LEU A 276 -2.32 -1.08 -12.49
N GLU A 277 -1.20 -0.44 -12.78
CA GLU A 277 -0.34 0.12 -11.76
C GLU A 277 -1.00 1.32 -11.08
N VAL A 278 -0.91 1.35 -9.73
CA VAL A 278 -1.45 2.41 -8.88
C VAL A 278 -0.30 3.21 -8.23
N PRO A 279 -0.50 4.52 -7.94
CA PRO A 279 0.49 5.30 -7.21
C PRO A 279 0.80 4.72 -5.83
N PRO A 280 2.02 4.87 -5.30
CA PRO A 280 2.35 4.51 -3.92
C PRO A 280 1.60 5.40 -2.90
N ALA A 281 1.56 4.98 -1.63
CA ALA A 281 0.76 5.67 -0.60
C ALA A 281 1.29 7.06 -0.26
N ASP A 282 2.57 7.24 -0.39
CA ASP A 282 3.34 8.45 -0.10
C ASP A 282 3.55 9.35 -1.33
N ALA A 283 2.91 9.01 -2.47
CA ALA A 283 2.96 9.86 -3.65
C ALA A 283 2.34 11.25 -3.34
N PRO A 284 3.00 12.33 -3.76
CA PRO A 284 2.42 13.67 -3.65
C PRO A 284 1.05 13.73 -4.36
N ALA A 285 0.06 14.37 -3.72
CA ALA A 285 -1.27 14.54 -4.30
C ALA A 285 -1.27 15.67 -5.34
N GLU A 286 -0.42 15.55 -6.36
CA GLU A 286 -0.27 16.48 -7.46
C GLU A 286 -0.62 15.79 -8.77
N LEU A 287 -1.44 16.43 -9.62
CA LEU A 287 -1.90 15.82 -10.87
C LEU A 287 -0.76 15.45 -11.81
N THR A 288 0.31 16.22 -11.86
CA THR A 288 1.52 15.98 -12.67
C THR A 288 2.26 14.71 -12.24
N VAL A 289 2.22 14.38 -10.94
CA VAL A 289 2.84 13.19 -10.37
C VAL A 289 1.93 11.97 -10.51
N LEU A 290 0.61 12.16 -10.36
CA LEU A 290 -0.36 11.08 -10.38
C LEU A 290 -0.76 10.63 -11.79
N ALA A 291 -0.87 11.56 -12.74
CA ALA A 291 -1.37 11.28 -14.10
C ALA A 291 -0.59 10.22 -14.89
N PRO A 292 0.75 10.04 -14.74
CA PRO A 292 1.48 8.99 -15.44
C PRO A 292 1.13 7.55 -15.01
N TYR A 293 0.46 7.37 -13.88
CA TYR A 293 0.08 6.02 -13.46
C TYR A 293 -1.13 5.52 -14.27
N PRO A 294 -1.06 4.33 -14.90
CA PRO A 294 -2.11 3.81 -15.78
C PRO A 294 -3.50 3.74 -15.14
N ALA A 295 -3.57 3.43 -13.85
CA ALA A 295 -4.85 3.40 -13.15
C ALA A 295 -5.47 4.81 -13.00
N VAL A 296 -4.64 5.84 -12.79
CA VAL A 296 -5.09 7.24 -12.73
C VAL A 296 -5.46 7.73 -14.12
N GLU A 297 -4.65 7.42 -15.13
CA GLU A 297 -4.91 7.77 -16.52
C GLU A 297 -6.27 7.22 -16.98
N LEU A 298 -6.55 5.95 -16.68
CA LEU A 298 -7.85 5.33 -16.98
C LEU A 298 -9.00 6.05 -16.24
N PHE A 299 -8.80 6.32 -14.94
CA PHE A 299 -9.81 7.04 -14.15
C PHE A 299 -10.13 8.40 -14.76
N LEU A 300 -9.12 9.19 -15.07
CA LEU A 300 -9.27 10.51 -15.68
C LEU A 300 -9.90 10.44 -17.07
N ALA A 301 -9.52 9.45 -17.89
CA ALA A 301 -10.12 9.24 -19.21
C ALA A 301 -11.62 8.93 -19.13
N ARG A 302 -12.03 8.12 -18.15
CA ARG A 302 -13.44 7.78 -17.91
C ARG A 302 -14.21 8.93 -17.24
N LEU A 303 -13.58 9.65 -16.32
CA LEU A 303 -14.17 10.82 -15.67
C LEU A 303 -14.53 11.92 -16.69
N ARG A 304 -13.66 12.18 -17.67
CA ARG A 304 -13.91 13.15 -18.76
C ARG A 304 -15.14 12.83 -19.61
N GLN A 305 -15.59 11.56 -19.62
CA GLN A 305 -16.81 11.17 -20.35
C GLN A 305 -18.09 11.63 -19.65
N VAL A 306 -18.04 11.84 -18.31
CA VAL A 306 -19.21 12.17 -17.49
C VAL A 306 -19.10 13.56 -16.83
N ARG A 307 -17.89 14.12 -16.74
CA ARG A 307 -17.60 15.43 -16.14
C ARG A 307 -16.61 16.18 -17.03
N ARG A 308 -16.93 17.45 -17.37
CA ARG A 308 -16.07 18.28 -18.24
C ARG A 308 -14.88 18.88 -17.50
N GLU A 309 -15.06 19.17 -16.21
CA GLU A 309 -14.04 19.80 -15.37
C GLU A 309 -13.02 18.76 -14.88
N PRO A 310 -11.72 19.07 -14.93
CA PRO A 310 -10.69 18.22 -14.35
C PRO A 310 -10.84 18.21 -12.81
N PRO A 311 -10.24 17.20 -12.13
CA PRO A 311 -10.17 17.22 -10.67
C PRO A 311 -9.54 18.50 -10.14
N GLN A 312 -10.15 19.09 -9.12
CA GLN A 312 -9.63 20.29 -8.45
C GLN A 312 -8.49 19.90 -7.49
N PRO A 313 -7.62 20.82 -7.07
CA PRO A 313 -6.50 20.52 -6.16
C PRO A 313 -6.92 19.87 -4.85
N ASP A 314 -8.06 20.19 -4.30
CA ASP A 314 -8.65 19.61 -3.09
C ASP A 314 -9.25 18.20 -3.29
N GLU A 315 -9.47 17.77 -4.54
CA GLU A 315 -9.91 16.44 -4.90
C GLU A 315 -8.75 15.45 -5.15
N LEU A 316 -7.49 15.94 -5.27
CA LEU A 316 -6.37 15.08 -5.68
C LEU A 316 -5.99 14.04 -4.61
N ALA A 317 -6.13 14.38 -3.34
CA ALA A 317 -5.95 13.42 -2.25
C ALA A 317 -7.01 12.30 -2.31
N ALA A 318 -8.26 12.65 -2.61
CA ALA A 318 -9.33 11.68 -2.80
C ALA A 318 -9.12 10.84 -4.06
N LEU A 319 -8.62 11.41 -5.16
CA LEU A 319 -8.26 10.67 -6.37
C LEU A 319 -7.22 9.59 -6.06
N LEU A 320 -6.13 9.96 -5.36
CA LEU A 320 -5.09 9.03 -4.94
C LEU A 320 -5.65 7.90 -4.08
N ALA A 321 -6.44 8.24 -3.06
CA ALA A 321 -7.06 7.27 -2.16
C ALA A 321 -8.02 6.33 -2.91
N LEU A 322 -8.90 6.86 -3.78
CA LEU A 322 -9.84 6.09 -4.59
C LEU A 322 -9.13 5.10 -5.50
N VAL A 323 -8.18 5.57 -6.34
CA VAL A 323 -7.51 4.71 -7.32
C VAL A 323 -6.77 3.58 -6.62
N ARG A 324 -6.17 3.85 -5.47
CA ARG A 324 -5.53 2.83 -4.64
C ARG A 324 -6.54 1.83 -4.08
N ARG A 325 -7.69 2.31 -3.57
CA ARG A 325 -8.75 1.45 -3.02
C ARG A 325 -9.40 0.57 -4.08
N LEU A 326 -9.50 1.06 -5.33
CA LEU A 326 -9.97 0.30 -6.49
C LEU A 326 -8.96 -0.76 -6.96
N GLY A 327 -7.74 -0.76 -6.41
CA GLY A 327 -6.71 -1.78 -6.65
C GLY A 327 -6.22 -1.87 -8.08
N GLY A 328 -6.38 -0.83 -8.89
CA GLY A 328 -6.01 -0.81 -10.30
C GLY A 328 -6.88 -1.71 -11.20
N LEU A 329 -8.04 -2.18 -10.72
CA LEU A 329 -8.94 -3.00 -11.50
C LEU A 329 -9.75 -2.13 -12.48
N PRO A 330 -9.59 -2.27 -13.81
CA PRO A 330 -10.26 -1.42 -14.80
C PRO A 330 -11.76 -1.31 -14.61
N LEU A 331 -12.46 -2.41 -14.39
CA LEU A 331 -13.91 -2.39 -14.14
C LEU A 331 -14.27 -1.54 -12.91
N ALA A 332 -13.54 -1.68 -11.82
CA ALA A 332 -13.78 -0.89 -10.59
C ALA A 332 -13.53 0.60 -10.84
N ILE A 333 -12.47 0.93 -11.57
CA ILE A 333 -12.13 2.30 -11.96
C ILE A 333 -13.23 2.91 -12.83
N GLU A 334 -13.72 2.20 -13.84
CA GLU A 334 -14.81 2.65 -14.72
C GLU A 334 -16.11 2.88 -13.96
N LEU A 335 -16.46 1.95 -13.05
CA LEU A 335 -17.66 2.08 -12.22
C LEU A 335 -17.60 3.26 -11.26
N ALA A 336 -16.42 3.51 -10.66
CA ALA A 336 -16.22 4.64 -9.76
C ALA A 336 -16.21 5.97 -10.54
N ALA A 337 -15.48 6.07 -11.63
CA ALA A 337 -15.40 7.26 -12.46
C ALA A 337 -16.76 7.67 -13.05
N ALA A 338 -17.62 6.70 -13.38
CA ALA A 338 -18.99 6.95 -13.84
C ALA A 338 -19.87 7.67 -12.79
N ARG A 339 -19.51 7.60 -11.49
CA ARG A 339 -20.19 8.35 -10.42
C ARG A 339 -19.80 9.84 -10.41
N GLY A 340 -18.67 10.19 -11.05
CA GLY A 340 -18.18 11.57 -11.14
C GLY A 340 -19.11 12.55 -11.87
N GLY A 341 -20.14 12.06 -12.57
CA GLY A 341 -21.23 12.89 -13.11
C GLY A 341 -22.25 13.36 -12.06
N ILE A 342 -22.26 12.78 -10.86
CA ILE A 342 -23.24 13.08 -9.80
C ILE A 342 -22.53 13.51 -8.50
N LEU A 343 -21.35 12.96 -8.21
CA LEU A 343 -20.57 13.20 -7.00
C LEU A 343 -19.19 13.75 -7.38
N ASP A 344 -18.62 14.59 -6.54
CA ASP A 344 -17.19 14.92 -6.58
C ASP A 344 -16.35 13.74 -6.07
N LEU A 345 -15.03 13.81 -6.20
CA LEU A 345 -14.15 12.69 -5.84
C LEU A 345 -14.14 12.43 -4.33
N ASN A 346 -14.29 13.46 -3.51
CA ASN A 346 -14.42 13.32 -2.06
C ASN A 346 -15.71 12.57 -1.70
N GLY A 347 -16.83 12.94 -2.30
CA GLY A 347 -18.11 12.26 -2.09
C GLY A 347 -18.13 10.82 -2.62
N ILE A 348 -17.39 10.51 -3.68
CA ILE A 348 -17.21 9.11 -4.14
C ILE A 348 -16.40 8.32 -3.11
N LEU A 349 -15.31 8.89 -2.58
CA LEU A 349 -14.47 8.27 -1.58
C LEU A 349 -15.26 8.01 -0.28
N ASP A 350 -15.97 8.99 0.22
CA ASP A 350 -16.77 8.89 1.45
C ASP A 350 -17.85 7.80 1.34
N ARG A 351 -18.51 7.71 0.18
CA ARG A 351 -19.64 6.80 -0.02
C ARG A 351 -19.22 5.37 -0.36
N TYR A 352 -18.14 5.20 -1.12
CA TYR A 352 -17.73 3.91 -1.69
C TYR A 352 -16.32 3.49 -1.26
N GLY A 353 -15.54 4.32 -0.58
CA GLY A 353 -14.18 3.97 -0.18
C GLY A 353 -14.08 2.69 0.61
N ASP A 354 -14.98 2.45 1.57
CA ASP A 354 -15.07 1.20 2.34
C ASP A 354 -16.04 0.16 1.74
N ARG A 355 -16.74 0.53 0.65
CA ARG A 355 -17.79 -0.29 0.03
C ARG A 355 -17.58 -0.47 -1.48
N VAL A 356 -16.31 -0.60 -1.89
CA VAL A 356 -15.93 -0.73 -3.31
C VAL A 356 -16.66 -1.89 -4.00
N LEU A 357 -16.90 -2.99 -3.30
CA LEU A 357 -17.62 -4.15 -3.82
C LEU A 357 -19.08 -3.86 -4.21
N ASP A 358 -19.69 -2.81 -3.64
CA ASP A 358 -21.06 -2.40 -3.93
C ASP A 358 -21.17 -1.51 -5.19
N LEU A 359 -20.03 -1.19 -5.83
CA LEU A 359 -20.05 -0.50 -7.12
C LEU A 359 -20.71 -1.39 -8.18
N ALA A 360 -21.77 -0.87 -8.78
CA ALA A 360 -22.55 -1.58 -9.79
C ALA A 360 -22.61 -0.74 -11.08
N ARG A 361 -22.66 -1.40 -12.23
CA ARG A 361 -22.98 -0.76 -13.50
C ARG A 361 -24.44 -0.30 -13.45
N PRO A 362 -24.79 0.95 -13.85
CA PRO A 362 -26.18 1.28 -14.07
C PRO A 362 -26.78 0.26 -15.04
N ALA A 363 -27.91 -0.35 -14.68
CA ALA A 363 -28.56 -1.30 -15.56
C ALA A 363 -28.87 -0.62 -16.90
N ALA A 364 -28.26 -1.11 -17.98
CA ALA A 364 -28.65 -0.72 -19.32
C ALA A 364 -30.11 -1.13 -19.53
N VAL A 365 -30.86 -0.37 -20.32
CA VAL A 365 -32.31 -0.52 -20.50
C VAL A 365 -32.76 -1.94 -20.90
N HIS A 366 -31.81 -2.84 -21.19
CA HIS A 366 -32.02 -4.21 -21.67
C HIS A 366 -31.29 -5.29 -20.87
N GLU A 367 -30.54 -4.99 -19.81
CA GLU A 367 -29.90 -5.97 -18.95
C GLU A 367 -30.63 -6.14 -17.61
N ALA A 368 -31.11 -7.35 -17.36
CA ALA A 368 -31.98 -7.66 -16.22
C ALA A 368 -31.26 -7.71 -14.86
N VAL A 369 -29.92 -7.66 -14.82
CA VAL A 369 -29.13 -7.74 -13.58
C VAL A 369 -27.95 -6.79 -13.71
N ALA A 370 -27.85 -5.83 -12.77
CA ALA A 370 -26.65 -5.00 -12.64
C ALA A 370 -25.51 -5.89 -12.15
N LEU A 371 -24.48 -6.10 -12.97
CA LEU A 371 -23.27 -6.84 -12.58
C LEU A 371 -22.51 -5.97 -11.58
N THR A 372 -22.50 -6.41 -10.34
CA THR A 372 -21.73 -5.75 -9.29
C THR A 372 -20.27 -6.22 -9.32
N LEU A 373 -19.36 -5.43 -8.77
CA LEU A 373 -17.98 -5.86 -8.59
C LEU A 373 -17.92 -7.10 -7.67
N ARG A 374 -18.80 -7.17 -6.68
CA ARG A 374 -18.99 -8.34 -5.81
C ARG A 374 -19.29 -9.62 -6.58
N ASP A 375 -20.21 -9.56 -7.55
CA ASP A 375 -20.57 -10.74 -8.38
C ASP A 375 -19.40 -11.24 -9.20
N ALA A 376 -18.60 -10.29 -9.74
CA ALA A 376 -17.41 -10.59 -10.51
C ALA A 376 -16.35 -11.32 -9.69
N VAL A 377 -16.10 -10.86 -8.46
CA VAL A 377 -15.15 -11.49 -7.53
C VAL A 377 -15.68 -12.82 -6.99
N ALA A 378 -16.97 -12.88 -6.60
CA ALA A 378 -17.62 -14.08 -6.11
C ALA A 378 -17.56 -15.23 -7.12
N ALA A 379 -17.69 -14.91 -8.41
CA ALA A 379 -17.58 -15.91 -9.45
C ALA A 379 -16.17 -16.52 -9.55
N SER A 380 -15.11 -15.74 -9.34
CA SER A 380 -13.73 -16.26 -9.28
C SER A 380 -13.46 -17.05 -7.99
N TYR A 381 -13.99 -16.57 -6.85
CA TYR A 381 -13.89 -17.25 -5.56
C TYR A 381 -14.56 -18.65 -5.56
N ARG A 382 -15.67 -18.80 -6.30
CA ARG A 382 -16.35 -20.09 -6.44
C ARG A 382 -15.55 -21.15 -7.21
N LEU A 383 -14.57 -20.74 -8.02
CA LEU A 383 -13.68 -21.66 -8.76
C LEU A 383 -12.60 -22.28 -7.85
N LEU A 384 -12.35 -21.69 -6.68
CA LEU A 384 -11.38 -22.22 -5.72
C LEU A 384 -11.91 -23.47 -5.02
N ASP A 385 -11.01 -24.40 -4.72
CA ASP A 385 -11.29 -25.51 -3.84
C ASP A 385 -11.64 -25.04 -2.41
N PRO A 386 -12.35 -25.82 -1.62
CA PRO A 386 -12.71 -25.44 -0.24
C PRO A 386 -11.51 -25.03 0.61
N ASP A 387 -10.36 -25.74 0.49
CA ASP A 387 -9.14 -25.43 1.24
C ASP A 387 -8.50 -24.11 0.77
N ASP A 388 -8.48 -23.87 -0.53
CA ASP A 388 -8.01 -22.63 -1.12
C ASP A 388 -8.86 -21.43 -0.70
N ARG A 389 -10.18 -21.60 -0.54
CA ARG A 389 -11.07 -20.54 -0.01
C ARG A 389 -10.76 -20.20 1.44
N VAL A 390 -10.52 -21.21 2.29
CA VAL A 390 -10.10 -21.01 3.69
C VAL A 390 -8.76 -20.27 3.71
N ALA A 391 -7.80 -20.71 2.92
CA ALA A 391 -6.49 -20.08 2.82
C ALA A 391 -6.59 -18.62 2.35
N LEU A 392 -7.40 -18.34 1.32
CA LEU A 392 -7.62 -16.98 0.83
C LEU A 392 -8.24 -16.09 1.91
N ARG A 393 -9.21 -16.59 2.70
CA ARG A 393 -9.76 -15.86 3.83
C ARG A 393 -8.72 -15.57 4.91
N ARG A 394 -7.83 -16.53 5.23
CA ARG A 394 -6.74 -16.33 6.19
C ARG A 394 -5.73 -15.29 5.70
N LEU A 395 -5.38 -15.30 4.41
CA LEU A 395 -4.45 -14.35 3.81
C LEU A 395 -5.05 -12.95 3.60
N SER A 396 -6.38 -12.79 3.66
CA SER A 396 -7.05 -11.49 3.48
C SER A 396 -6.76 -10.48 4.58
N VAL A 397 -6.21 -10.93 5.71
CA VAL A 397 -5.85 -10.07 6.84
C VAL A 397 -4.64 -9.19 6.54
N PHE A 398 -3.77 -9.59 5.61
CA PHE A 398 -2.60 -8.82 5.24
C PHE A 398 -2.98 -7.49 4.55
N ARG A 399 -2.38 -6.42 5.03
CA ARG A 399 -2.59 -5.06 4.49
C ARG A 399 -1.55 -4.66 3.45
N ASN A 400 -0.33 -5.17 3.61
CA ASN A 400 0.81 -4.91 2.73
C ASN A 400 1.21 -6.15 1.93
N ARG A 401 2.37 -6.06 1.29
CA ARG A 401 3.00 -7.20 0.66
C ARG A 401 3.58 -8.12 1.73
N TRP A 402 3.56 -9.41 1.47
CA TRP A 402 4.02 -10.45 2.38
C TRP A 402 4.93 -11.47 1.67
N SER A 403 5.65 -12.24 2.44
CA SER A 403 6.58 -13.27 1.96
C SER A 403 5.96 -14.67 2.06
N VAL A 404 6.59 -15.66 1.41
CA VAL A 404 6.17 -17.06 1.51
C VAL A 404 6.15 -17.52 2.97
N GLU A 405 7.16 -17.14 3.75
CA GLU A 405 7.28 -17.51 5.18
C GLU A 405 6.14 -16.92 6.02
N LEU A 406 5.69 -15.71 5.70
CA LEU A 406 4.52 -15.12 6.37
C LEU A 406 3.22 -15.83 5.98
N ALA A 407 3.08 -16.24 4.71
CA ALA A 407 1.94 -17.05 4.29
C ALA A 407 1.95 -18.40 4.98
N GLU A 408 3.07 -19.08 5.02
CA GLU A 408 3.25 -20.35 5.74
C GLU A 408 2.87 -20.18 7.22
N ALA A 409 3.41 -19.17 7.90
CA ALA A 409 3.09 -18.90 9.29
C ALA A 409 1.61 -18.59 9.52
N MET A 410 0.91 -17.99 8.57
CA MET A 410 -0.54 -17.74 8.66
C MET A 410 -1.38 -18.98 8.41
N LEU A 411 -0.95 -19.87 7.53
CA LEU A 411 -1.69 -21.05 7.09
C LEU A 411 -1.44 -22.26 7.99
N THR A 412 -0.20 -22.41 8.53
CA THR A 412 0.13 -23.42 9.53
C THR A 412 -0.38 -23.00 10.90
N GLY A 413 -1.14 -23.85 11.58
CA GLY A 413 -1.68 -23.56 12.91
C GLY A 413 -2.92 -24.40 13.18
N GLU A 414 -3.68 -24.02 14.20
CA GLU A 414 -4.87 -24.75 14.64
C GLU A 414 -5.80 -25.08 13.48
N SER A 415 -6.27 -26.33 13.48
CA SER A 415 -7.34 -26.81 12.60
C SER A 415 -8.49 -25.80 12.64
N ASP A 416 -9.16 -25.58 11.52
CA ASP A 416 -10.39 -24.80 11.48
C ASP A 416 -11.48 -25.45 12.38
N ARG A 417 -12.63 -24.79 12.50
CA ARG A 417 -13.79 -25.33 13.24
C ARG A 417 -14.24 -26.72 12.75
N THR A 418 -13.80 -27.11 11.55
CA THR A 418 -14.10 -28.41 10.92
C THR A 418 -13.01 -29.46 11.15
N GLY A 419 -11.94 -29.13 11.90
CA GLY A 419 -10.79 -30.01 12.13
C GLY A 419 -9.84 -30.11 10.94
N ARG A 420 -9.98 -29.26 9.93
CA ARG A 420 -9.23 -29.32 8.67
C ARG A 420 -7.88 -28.62 8.82
N GLN A 421 -6.80 -29.32 8.52
CA GLN A 421 -5.46 -28.74 8.42
C GLN A 421 -5.19 -28.35 6.95
N LEU A 422 -4.75 -27.11 6.76
CA LEU A 422 -4.26 -26.68 5.46
C LEU A 422 -2.89 -27.27 5.16
N PRO A 423 -2.50 -27.43 3.87
CA PRO A 423 -1.18 -27.92 3.52
C PRO A 423 -0.08 -27.07 4.15
N ALA A 424 0.97 -27.75 4.64
CA ALA A 424 2.12 -27.07 5.26
C ALA A 424 2.90 -26.19 4.27
N ASP A 425 2.98 -26.60 2.98
CA ASP A 425 3.61 -25.84 1.91
C ASP A 425 2.60 -24.91 1.23
N PRO A 426 2.73 -23.57 1.34
CA PRO A 426 1.84 -22.61 0.69
C PRO A 426 2.11 -22.41 -0.80
N VAL A 427 3.26 -22.87 -1.33
CA VAL A 427 3.69 -22.56 -2.70
C VAL A 427 2.67 -23.01 -3.76
N PRO A 428 2.13 -24.25 -3.74
CA PRO A 428 1.14 -24.67 -4.73
C PRO A 428 -0.15 -23.84 -4.69
N LEU A 429 -0.57 -23.41 -3.51
CA LEU A 429 -1.70 -22.49 -3.34
C LEU A 429 -1.40 -21.12 -3.96
N LEU A 430 -0.22 -20.56 -3.66
CA LEU A 430 0.17 -19.25 -4.18
C LEU A 430 0.26 -19.26 -5.71
N ASP A 431 0.78 -20.34 -6.29
CA ASP A 431 0.82 -20.52 -7.74
C ASP A 431 -0.59 -20.55 -8.34
N ARG A 432 -1.53 -21.26 -7.73
CA ARG A 432 -2.93 -21.25 -8.18
C ARG A 432 -3.57 -19.86 -8.07
N LEU A 433 -3.37 -19.17 -6.96
CA LEU A 433 -3.91 -17.82 -6.78
C LEU A 433 -3.31 -16.82 -7.76
N LEU A 434 -2.02 -16.96 -8.10
CA LEU A 434 -1.35 -16.18 -9.15
C LEU A 434 -1.93 -16.51 -10.54
N ALA A 435 -2.08 -17.81 -10.86
CA ALA A 435 -2.65 -18.25 -12.13
C ALA A 435 -4.09 -17.76 -12.32
N LEU A 436 -4.88 -17.65 -11.24
CA LEU A 436 -6.24 -17.11 -11.28
C LEU A 436 -6.28 -15.57 -11.26
N GLY A 437 -5.13 -14.89 -11.11
CA GLY A 437 -5.05 -13.44 -10.98
C GLY A 437 -5.67 -12.87 -9.70
N LEU A 438 -5.86 -13.70 -8.68
CA LEU A 438 -6.36 -13.29 -7.35
C LEU A 438 -5.22 -12.70 -6.48
N LEU A 439 -3.99 -13.10 -6.80
CA LEU A 439 -2.76 -12.70 -6.15
C LEU A 439 -1.85 -11.98 -7.16
N SER A 440 -1.14 -10.95 -6.70
CA SER A 440 -0.13 -10.23 -7.46
C SER A 440 1.25 -10.47 -6.85
N ALA A 441 2.26 -10.78 -7.68
CA ALA A 441 3.65 -10.84 -7.28
C ALA A 441 4.44 -9.77 -8.02
N ARG A 442 4.98 -8.77 -7.31
CA ARG A 442 5.79 -7.68 -7.88
C ARG A 442 7.02 -7.43 -7.03
N GLY A 443 8.13 -7.04 -7.67
CA GLY A 443 9.41 -6.76 -7.00
C GLY A 443 10.32 -7.98 -6.89
N ARG A 444 11.58 -7.75 -6.48
CA ARG A 444 12.64 -8.78 -6.38
C ARG A 444 12.92 -9.26 -4.96
N GLY A 445 12.27 -8.72 -3.94
CA GLY A 445 12.46 -9.08 -2.54
C GLY A 445 11.58 -10.23 -2.07
N PRO A 446 11.69 -10.63 -0.79
CA PRO A 446 10.82 -11.64 -0.19
C PRO A 446 9.38 -11.16 -0.08
N PHE A 447 9.14 -9.89 0.21
CA PHE A 447 7.80 -9.28 0.34
C PHE A 447 7.23 -8.86 -1.01
N ARG A 448 6.88 -9.83 -1.84
CA ARG A 448 6.40 -9.59 -3.22
C ARG A 448 4.93 -9.92 -3.45
N PHE A 449 4.31 -10.69 -2.57
CA PHE A 449 2.94 -11.14 -2.72
C PHE A 449 1.94 -10.14 -2.12
N ARG A 450 0.83 -9.92 -2.82
CA ARG A 450 -0.29 -9.11 -2.35
C ARG A 450 -1.58 -9.60 -3.00
N LEU A 451 -2.63 -9.80 -2.22
CA LEU A 451 -3.96 -10.00 -2.78
C LEU A 451 -4.43 -8.74 -3.51
N VAL A 452 -5.15 -8.94 -4.59
CA VAL A 452 -5.85 -7.83 -5.25
C VAL A 452 -6.86 -7.25 -4.26
N ASP A 453 -6.89 -5.93 -4.08
CA ASP A 453 -7.63 -5.29 -2.97
C ASP A 453 -9.10 -5.69 -2.91
N VAL A 454 -9.80 -5.71 -4.05
CA VAL A 454 -11.21 -6.16 -4.11
C VAL A 454 -11.39 -7.64 -3.73
N VAL A 455 -10.40 -8.49 -3.98
CA VAL A 455 -10.40 -9.90 -3.58
C VAL A 455 -10.17 -10.03 -2.09
N ARG A 456 -9.22 -9.24 -1.55
CA ARG A 456 -8.94 -9.17 -0.12
C ARG A 456 -10.18 -8.75 0.66
N ASP A 457 -10.86 -7.68 0.22
CA ASP A 457 -12.05 -7.16 0.89
C ASP A 457 -13.21 -8.17 0.84
N PHE A 458 -13.43 -8.83 -0.30
CA PHE A 458 -14.42 -9.90 -0.44
C PHE A 458 -14.11 -11.11 0.46
N ALA A 459 -12.86 -11.54 0.51
CA ALA A 459 -12.43 -12.67 1.36
C ALA A 459 -12.54 -12.34 2.85
N ALA A 460 -12.25 -11.07 3.24
CA ALA A 460 -12.42 -10.59 4.61
C ALA A 460 -13.90 -10.52 5.02
N GLU A 461 -14.81 -10.10 4.12
CA GLU A 461 -16.25 -10.16 4.35
C GLU A 461 -16.73 -11.61 4.51
N SER A 462 -16.24 -12.52 3.65
CA SER A 462 -16.56 -13.94 3.74
C SER A 462 -16.06 -14.53 5.07
N ALA A 463 -14.84 -14.18 5.51
CA ALA A 463 -14.32 -14.58 6.81
C ALA A 463 -15.18 -14.06 7.99
N THR A 464 -15.75 -12.86 7.83
CA THR A 464 -16.66 -12.27 8.83
C THR A 464 -17.99 -13.03 8.86
N ALA A 465 -18.55 -13.34 7.70
CA ALA A 465 -19.81 -14.11 7.58
C ALA A 465 -19.67 -15.53 8.17
N ASP A 466 -18.51 -16.16 7.98
CA ASP A 466 -18.20 -17.50 8.53
C ASP A 466 -17.74 -17.45 10.01
N GLY A 467 -17.65 -16.26 10.63
CA GLY A 467 -17.22 -16.07 12.02
C GLY A 467 -15.75 -16.39 12.29
N GLU A 468 -14.90 -16.41 11.26
CA GLU A 468 -13.47 -16.73 11.35
C GLU A 468 -12.60 -15.51 11.67
N GLN A 469 -13.11 -14.29 11.53
CA GLN A 469 -12.32 -13.07 11.54
C GLN A 469 -11.49 -12.87 12.83
N VAL A 470 -12.04 -13.19 14.00
CA VAL A 470 -11.33 -13.05 15.28
C VAL A 470 -10.13 -13.99 15.35
N VAL A 471 -10.31 -15.24 14.93
CA VAL A 471 -9.24 -16.27 14.92
C VAL A 471 -8.13 -15.85 13.95
N ILE A 472 -8.50 -15.39 12.74
CA ILE A 472 -7.55 -14.91 11.72
C ILE A 472 -6.73 -13.73 12.25
N ARG A 473 -7.37 -12.74 12.87
CA ARG A 473 -6.69 -11.56 13.45
C ARG A 473 -5.78 -11.92 14.60
N ARG A 474 -6.20 -12.84 15.47
CA ARG A 474 -5.36 -13.35 16.56
C ARG A 474 -4.12 -14.03 16.02
N ARG A 475 -4.27 -14.90 15.01
CA ARG A 475 -3.15 -15.55 14.35
C ARG A 475 -2.19 -14.55 13.71
N HIS A 476 -2.73 -13.57 12.99
CA HIS A 476 -1.95 -12.48 12.41
C HIS A 476 -1.10 -11.75 13.47
N ALA A 477 -1.70 -11.40 14.60
CA ALA A 477 -0.99 -10.76 15.69
C ALA A 477 0.15 -11.64 16.25
N GLN A 478 -0.09 -12.95 16.42
CA GLN A 478 0.94 -13.89 16.87
C GLN A 478 2.09 -14.01 15.87
N VAL A 479 1.79 -14.09 14.56
CA VAL A 479 2.79 -14.17 13.49
C VAL A 479 3.67 -12.92 13.49
N PHE A 480 3.07 -11.74 13.58
CA PHE A 480 3.82 -10.48 13.60
C PHE A 480 4.54 -10.22 14.92
N ALA A 481 4.03 -10.67 16.05
CA ALA A 481 4.76 -10.67 17.31
C ALA A 481 5.99 -11.59 17.23
N GLY A 482 5.87 -12.74 16.60
CA GLY A 482 6.99 -13.63 16.33
C GLY A 482 8.02 -13.02 15.37
N LEU A 483 7.58 -12.36 14.29
CA LEU A 483 8.47 -11.66 13.36
C LEU A 483 9.24 -10.54 14.08
N ALA A 484 8.54 -9.68 14.83
CA ALA A 484 9.16 -8.60 15.56
C ALA A 484 10.17 -9.10 16.59
N ALA A 485 9.84 -10.13 17.36
CA ALA A 485 10.74 -10.73 18.36
C ALA A 485 12.01 -11.32 17.73
N ARG A 486 11.91 -11.95 16.55
CA ARG A 486 13.09 -12.46 15.82
C ARG A 486 13.92 -11.34 15.22
N THR A 487 13.31 -10.24 14.79
CA THR A 487 14.00 -9.10 14.14
C THR A 487 14.62 -8.14 15.17
N ALA A 488 14.06 -8.05 16.39
CA ALA A 488 14.53 -7.12 17.43
C ALA A 488 16.03 -7.21 17.76
N PRO A 489 16.66 -8.41 17.88
CA PRO A 489 18.10 -8.54 18.08
C PRO A 489 18.91 -7.97 16.90
N GLU A 490 18.46 -8.14 15.66
CA GLU A 490 19.14 -7.67 14.45
C GLU A 490 19.21 -6.14 14.36
N LEU A 491 18.32 -5.42 15.07
CA LEU A 491 18.37 -3.96 15.22
C LEU A 491 19.59 -3.48 16.04
N ASN A 492 20.43 -4.38 16.47
CA ASN A 492 21.62 -4.17 17.29
C ASN A 492 22.90 -4.76 16.65
N GLY A 493 23.13 -4.57 15.37
CA GLY A 493 24.30 -5.15 14.78
C GLY A 493 24.48 -4.85 13.31
N PRO A 494 25.26 -5.66 12.59
CA PRO A 494 25.61 -5.42 11.19
C PRO A 494 24.39 -5.45 10.26
N ASN A 495 23.32 -6.13 10.65
CA ASN A 495 22.10 -6.29 9.84
C ASN A 495 21.06 -5.18 10.09
N LEU A 496 21.43 -4.11 10.80
CA LEU A 496 20.50 -3.02 11.18
C LEU A 496 19.67 -2.51 10.00
N GLY A 497 20.30 -2.16 8.88
CA GLY A 497 19.59 -1.62 7.71
C GLY A 497 18.56 -2.59 7.15
N ALA A 498 18.93 -3.88 7.00
CA ALA A 498 18.03 -4.92 6.53
C ALA A 498 16.88 -5.20 7.52
N ALA A 499 17.16 -5.17 8.82
CA ALA A 499 16.15 -5.36 9.86
C ALA A 499 15.13 -4.21 9.90
N VAL A 500 15.61 -2.98 9.79
CA VAL A 500 14.76 -1.79 9.72
C VAL A 500 13.89 -1.83 8.46
N SER A 501 14.48 -2.08 7.28
CA SER A 501 13.73 -2.18 6.03
C SER A 501 12.66 -3.28 6.08
N ARG A 502 12.98 -4.43 6.67
CA ARG A 502 12.02 -5.53 6.86
C ARG A 502 10.80 -5.12 7.68
N LEU A 503 11.00 -4.39 8.78
CA LEU A 503 9.90 -3.90 9.61
C LEU A 503 9.10 -2.78 8.93
N ASP A 504 9.76 -1.94 8.12
CA ASP A 504 9.10 -0.90 7.35
C ASP A 504 8.17 -1.47 6.28
N GLU A 505 8.63 -2.50 5.55
CA GLU A 505 7.83 -3.16 4.52
C GLU A 505 6.53 -3.75 5.07
N VAL A 506 6.52 -4.17 6.33
CA VAL A 506 5.33 -4.73 7.00
C VAL A 506 4.70 -3.79 8.04
N SER A 507 5.07 -2.52 8.03
CA SER A 507 4.66 -1.56 9.08
C SER A 507 3.15 -1.48 9.28
N SER A 508 2.35 -1.46 8.21
CA SER A 508 0.88 -1.42 8.30
C SER A 508 0.30 -2.67 8.97
N ASP A 509 0.91 -3.82 8.74
CA ASP A 509 0.50 -5.09 9.37
C ASP A 509 0.92 -5.14 10.84
N LEU A 510 2.10 -4.60 11.20
CA LEU A 510 2.53 -4.47 12.60
C LEU A 510 1.56 -3.60 13.42
N TRP A 511 1.14 -2.47 12.86
CA TRP A 511 0.16 -1.59 13.53
C TRP A 511 -1.21 -2.26 13.63
N ALA A 512 -1.67 -2.95 12.58
CA ALA A 512 -2.92 -3.69 12.62
C ALA A 512 -2.88 -4.83 13.64
N ALA A 513 -1.79 -5.59 13.66
CA ALA A 513 -1.55 -6.67 14.62
C ALA A 513 -1.59 -6.15 16.06
N LEU A 514 -0.90 -5.04 16.33
CA LEU A 514 -0.87 -4.40 17.65
C LEU A 514 -2.27 -3.93 18.08
N ALA A 515 -3.00 -3.24 17.20
CA ALA A 515 -4.34 -2.75 17.49
C ALA A 515 -5.34 -3.88 17.77
N HIS A 516 -5.29 -4.96 16.98
CA HIS A 516 -6.16 -6.12 17.18
C HIS A 516 -5.81 -6.88 18.46
N ALA A 517 -4.51 -7.15 18.69
CA ALA A 517 -4.06 -7.84 19.87
C ALA A 517 -4.34 -7.07 21.15
N ALA A 518 -4.21 -5.75 21.17
CA ALA A 518 -4.53 -4.92 22.34
C ALA A 518 -5.99 -5.11 22.81
N THR A 519 -6.89 -5.45 21.91
CA THR A 519 -8.30 -5.71 22.22
C THR A 519 -8.56 -7.16 22.59
N ASP A 520 -8.01 -8.11 21.86
CA ASP A 520 -8.34 -9.55 21.92
C ASP A 520 -7.35 -10.35 22.78
N ASP A 521 -6.03 -10.08 22.65
CA ASP A 521 -4.94 -10.76 23.37
C ASP A 521 -3.84 -9.77 23.79
N PRO A 522 -4.05 -9.00 24.88
CA PRO A 522 -3.09 -7.99 25.33
C PRO A 522 -1.70 -8.53 25.68
N HIS A 523 -1.56 -9.82 26.00
CA HIS A 523 -0.25 -10.46 26.22
C HIS A 523 0.58 -10.47 24.94
N THR A 524 -0.02 -10.88 23.81
CA THR A 524 0.62 -10.83 22.51
C THR A 524 0.90 -9.39 22.08
N ALA A 525 -0.01 -8.43 22.37
CA ALA A 525 0.22 -7.01 22.11
C ALA A 525 1.43 -6.47 22.87
N LEU A 526 1.55 -6.78 24.16
CA LEU A 526 2.67 -6.35 24.99
C LEU A 526 4.01 -6.90 24.49
N ARG A 527 4.05 -8.18 24.12
CA ARG A 527 5.23 -8.81 23.53
C ARG A 527 5.62 -8.16 22.20
N LEU A 528 4.65 -7.90 21.33
CA LEU A 528 4.88 -7.20 20.06
C LEU A 528 5.43 -5.79 20.30
N ALA A 529 4.79 -5.00 21.15
CA ALA A 529 5.19 -3.63 21.46
C ALA A 529 6.61 -3.57 22.06
N ALA A 530 6.94 -4.47 23.01
CA ALA A 530 8.25 -4.53 23.62
C ALA A 530 9.36 -4.83 22.59
N SER A 531 9.05 -5.62 21.54
CA SER A 531 9.99 -5.96 20.46
C SER A 531 10.20 -4.82 19.46
N LEU A 532 9.29 -3.85 19.37
CA LEU A 532 9.33 -2.76 18.39
C LEU A 532 10.01 -1.46 18.89
N VAL A 533 10.41 -1.38 20.16
CA VAL A 533 10.93 -0.16 20.80
C VAL A 533 12.04 0.50 19.99
N ARG A 534 13.03 -0.25 19.55
CA ARG A 534 14.15 0.30 18.78
C ARG A 534 13.73 0.74 17.38
N TRP A 535 12.87 0.01 16.71
CA TRP A 535 12.35 0.39 15.40
C TRP A 535 11.55 1.70 15.50
N TRP A 536 10.71 1.89 16.54
CA TRP A 536 10.02 3.15 16.78
C TRP A 536 10.99 4.30 16.95
N ARG A 537 12.07 4.10 17.71
CA ARG A 537 13.10 5.11 17.90
C ARG A 537 13.78 5.50 16.59
N PHE A 538 14.13 4.53 15.73
CA PHE A 538 14.72 4.82 14.42
C PHE A 538 13.77 5.55 13.46
N ARG A 539 12.47 5.42 13.67
CA ARG A 539 11.45 6.08 12.85
C ARG A 539 10.86 7.33 13.50
N GLY A 540 11.44 7.83 14.61
CA GLY A 540 10.96 9.01 15.32
C GLY A 540 9.54 8.84 15.86
N ARG A 541 9.12 7.61 16.16
CA ARG A 541 7.78 7.27 16.67
C ARG A 541 7.80 7.05 18.19
N ASP A 542 8.69 7.74 18.88
CA ASP A 542 8.94 7.57 20.33
C ASP A 542 7.69 7.80 21.16
N VAL A 543 6.96 8.88 20.88
CA VAL A 543 5.74 9.25 21.64
C VAL A 543 4.66 8.19 21.48
N ALA A 544 4.37 7.78 20.25
CA ALA A 544 3.35 6.77 19.97
C ALA A 544 3.73 5.41 20.58
N GLY A 545 4.99 4.98 20.43
CA GLY A 545 5.50 3.74 21.01
C GLY A 545 5.40 3.73 22.54
N ARG A 546 5.77 4.85 23.20
CA ARG A 546 5.65 5.02 24.65
C ARG A 546 4.20 4.92 25.13
N GLN A 547 3.27 5.57 24.42
CA GLN A 547 1.84 5.52 24.76
C GLN A 547 1.30 4.09 24.65
N TRP A 548 1.66 3.35 23.59
CA TRP A 548 1.27 1.96 23.45
C TRP A 548 1.78 1.08 24.58
N LEU A 549 3.06 1.18 24.91
CA LEU A 549 3.66 0.39 25.99
C LEU A 549 3.02 0.70 27.36
N ARG A 550 2.81 1.99 27.69
CA ARG A 550 2.14 2.38 28.94
C ARG A 550 0.72 1.81 28.99
N ARG A 551 -0.09 2.05 27.94
CA ARG A 551 -1.44 1.51 27.87
C ARG A 551 -1.49 0.00 28.10
N LEU A 552 -0.55 -0.74 27.52
CA LEU A 552 -0.50 -2.19 27.66
C LEU A 552 0.02 -2.64 29.03
N LEU A 553 0.95 -1.90 29.65
CA LEU A 553 1.43 -2.18 30.99
C LEU A 553 0.38 -1.89 32.06
N ASP A 554 -0.47 -0.87 31.84
CA ASP A 554 -1.55 -0.46 32.74
C ASP A 554 -2.82 -1.30 32.56
N ASP A 555 -2.93 -2.11 31.48
CA ASP A 555 -4.07 -2.99 31.25
C ASP A 555 -4.09 -4.13 32.30
N PRO A 556 -5.14 -4.23 33.12
CA PRO A 556 -5.23 -5.29 34.15
C PRO A 556 -5.06 -6.71 33.59
N ARG A 557 -5.46 -6.92 32.35
CA ARG A 557 -5.35 -8.23 31.69
C ARG A 557 -3.89 -8.66 31.48
N THR A 558 -2.95 -7.72 31.41
CA THR A 558 -1.52 -8.00 31.28
C THR A 558 -0.81 -8.16 32.64
N ALA A 559 -1.49 -7.98 33.76
CA ALA A 559 -0.88 -8.07 35.10
C ALA A 559 -0.15 -9.39 35.33
N HIS A 560 -0.68 -10.48 34.77
CA HIS A 560 -0.11 -11.83 34.86
C HIS A 560 0.71 -12.22 33.60
N ALA A 561 1.07 -11.27 32.74
CA ALA A 561 1.95 -11.54 31.62
C ALA A 561 3.35 -11.94 32.12
N ASP A 562 4.13 -12.58 31.22
CA ASP A 562 5.52 -12.90 31.48
C ASP A 562 6.26 -11.67 32.01
N GLN A 563 6.81 -11.80 33.23
CA GLN A 563 7.48 -10.70 33.93
C GLN A 563 8.71 -10.21 33.16
N THR A 564 9.36 -11.07 32.38
CA THR A 564 10.48 -10.71 31.52
C THR A 564 10.01 -9.77 30.41
N VAL A 565 8.87 -10.08 29.78
CA VAL A 565 8.25 -9.21 28.77
C VAL A 565 7.83 -7.87 29.38
N ARG A 566 7.29 -7.88 30.61
CA ARG A 566 6.93 -6.64 31.32
C ARG A 566 8.16 -5.81 31.67
N ALA A 567 9.26 -6.44 32.09
CA ALA A 567 10.53 -5.75 32.38
C ALA A 567 11.10 -5.10 31.11
N TRP A 568 11.14 -5.81 29.99
CA TRP A 568 11.54 -5.24 28.68
C TRP A 568 10.62 -4.11 28.23
N ALA A 569 9.32 -4.22 28.46
CA ALA A 569 8.36 -3.15 28.14
C ALA A 569 8.61 -1.89 28.97
N ARG A 570 8.93 -2.02 30.29
CA ARG A 570 9.31 -0.90 31.17
C ARG A 570 10.59 -0.22 30.71
N VAL A 571 11.62 -1.00 30.39
CA VAL A 571 12.86 -0.47 29.78
C VAL A 571 12.55 0.27 28.48
N GLY A 572 11.65 -0.27 27.64
CA GLY A 572 11.19 0.35 26.41
C GLY A 572 10.52 1.70 26.62
N VAL A 573 9.59 1.80 27.61
CA VAL A 573 8.95 3.07 27.97
C VAL A 573 10.01 4.10 28.36
N ALA A 574 10.94 3.70 29.23
CA ALA A 574 12.00 4.58 29.73
C ALA A 574 12.98 5.00 28.62
N GLN A 575 13.30 4.09 27.70
CA GLN A 575 14.16 4.36 26.54
C GLN A 575 13.54 5.40 25.59
N LEU A 576 12.23 5.29 25.33
CA LEU A 576 11.50 6.24 24.47
C LEU A 576 11.26 7.57 25.18
N ALA A 577 11.13 7.58 26.51
CA ALA A 577 10.97 8.80 27.31
C ALA A 577 12.24 9.65 27.37
N ALA A 578 13.41 9.01 27.49
CA ALA A 578 14.69 9.69 27.60
C ALA A 578 15.00 10.61 26.40
N ALA A 579 14.45 10.29 25.22
CA ALA A 579 14.62 11.09 24.01
C ALA A 579 13.86 12.44 24.05
N HIS A 580 12.89 12.61 24.97
CA HIS A 580 11.99 13.77 25.02
C HIS A 580 11.96 14.48 26.40
N GLY A 581 13.01 14.30 27.20
CA GLY A 581 13.11 14.97 28.50
C GLY A 581 12.05 14.55 29.56
N ALA A 582 11.24 13.53 29.27
CA ALA A 582 10.16 13.07 30.15
C ALA A 582 10.62 12.01 31.17
N GLY A 583 11.86 12.15 31.69
CA GLY A 583 12.60 11.08 32.34
C GLY A 583 12.23 10.75 33.80
N PRO A 584 11.98 11.71 34.71
CA PRO A 584 11.89 11.41 36.14
C PRO A 584 10.82 10.38 36.52
N GLN A 585 9.71 10.39 35.80
CA GLN A 585 8.57 9.51 36.07
C GLN A 585 8.85 8.03 35.75
N GLU A 586 9.85 7.76 34.92
CA GLU A 586 10.19 6.41 34.48
C GLU A 586 11.29 5.74 35.32
N LEU A 587 12.00 6.52 36.16
CA LEU A 587 13.08 6.02 37.00
C LEU A 587 12.67 4.82 37.88
N PRO A 588 11.52 4.86 38.59
CA PRO A 588 11.11 3.74 39.44
C PRO A 588 10.84 2.45 38.61
N ALA A 589 10.18 2.59 37.46
CA ALA A 589 9.86 1.44 36.60
C ALA A 589 11.10 0.84 35.95
N ALA A 590 12.06 1.69 35.52
CA ALA A 590 13.33 1.25 34.97
C ALA A 590 14.20 0.56 36.02
N ARG A 591 14.19 1.07 37.29
CA ARG A 591 14.89 0.44 38.39
C ARG A 591 14.32 -0.94 38.71
N ALA A 592 13.01 -1.06 38.82
CA ALA A 592 12.35 -2.34 39.09
C ALA A 592 12.63 -3.36 37.95
N ALA A 593 12.78 -2.90 36.72
CA ALA A 593 13.18 -3.77 35.60
C ALA A 593 14.65 -4.23 35.75
N LEU A 594 15.56 -3.34 36.18
CA LEU A 594 16.95 -3.67 36.46
C LEU A 594 17.04 -4.75 37.55
N ASP A 595 16.34 -4.56 38.67
CA ASP A 595 16.33 -5.51 39.79
C ASP A 595 15.80 -6.88 39.34
N TRP A 596 14.72 -6.92 38.55
CA TRP A 596 14.20 -8.15 37.94
C TRP A 596 15.24 -8.87 37.08
N PHE A 597 15.91 -8.17 36.13
CA PHE A 597 16.92 -8.79 35.28
C PHE A 597 18.12 -9.27 36.07
N HIS A 598 18.54 -8.55 37.10
CA HIS A 598 19.62 -8.95 37.98
C HIS A 598 19.29 -10.26 38.74
N GLU A 599 18.09 -10.34 39.36
CA GLU A 599 17.63 -11.54 40.09
C GLU A 599 17.50 -12.75 39.16
N ASN A 600 17.08 -12.55 37.91
CA ASN A 600 16.88 -13.60 36.93
C ASN A 600 18.14 -13.89 36.09
N ARG A 601 19.27 -13.20 36.37
CA ARG A 601 20.54 -13.35 35.67
C ARG A 601 20.46 -13.12 34.15
N ASP A 602 19.53 -12.25 33.73
CA ASP A 602 19.46 -11.78 32.34
C ASP A 602 20.41 -10.62 32.14
N VAL A 603 21.67 -10.94 31.84
CA VAL A 603 22.73 -9.95 31.57
C VAL A 603 22.35 -8.97 30.46
N GLY A 604 21.60 -9.42 29.45
CA GLY A 604 21.14 -8.56 28.35
C GLY A 604 20.14 -7.50 28.79
N GLY A 605 19.16 -7.92 29.58
CA GLY A 605 18.17 -7.03 30.18
C GLY A 605 18.82 -6.08 31.19
N GLU A 606 19.73 -6.58 32.02
CA GLU A 606 20.45 -5.78 33.02
C GLU A 606 21.26 -4.66 32.38
N LEU A 607 22.02 -4.95 31.32
CA LEU A 607 22.79 -3.96 30.56
C LEU A 607 21.89 -2.94 29.86
N ALA A 608 20.76 -3.38 29.31
CA ALA A 608 19.79 -2.48 28.69
C ALA A 608 19.16 -1.52 29.72
N ALA A 609 18.79 -2.02 30.89
CA ALA A 609 18.23 -1.23 31.98
C ALA A 609 19.25 -0.22 32.54
N LEU A 610 20.52 -0.66 32.75
CA LEU A 610 21.61 0.23 33.16
C LEU A 610 21.82 1.38 32.17
N GLY A 611 21.85 1.09 30.87
CA GLY A 611 22.00 2.10 29.83
C GLY A 611 20.86 3.13 29.82
N VAL A 612 19.62 2.66 29.94
CA VAL A 612 18.45 3.55 30.04
C VAL A 612 18.51 4.40 31.29
N LEU A 613 18.84 3.83 32.45
CA LEU A 613 18.98 4.56 33.70
C LEU A 613 20.10 5.62 33.64
N CYS A 614 21.23 5.33 32.97
CA CYS A 614 22.28 6.34 32.71
C CYS A 614 21.69 7.55 31.96
N GLY A 615 20.91 7.30 30.88
CA GLY A 615 20.26 8.37 30.11
C GLY A 615 19.27 9.18 30.94
N LEU A 616 18.43 8.51 31.73
CA LEU A 616 17.43 9.16 32.58
C LEU A 616 18.06 10.00 33.68
N TRP A 617 19.05 9.47 34.40
CA TRP A 617 19.77 10.22 35.41
C TRP A 617 20.52 11.41 34.82
N THR A 618 21.07 11.28 33.63
CA THR A 618 21.69 12.40 32.91
C THR A 618 20.68 13.51 32.60
N ALA A 619 19.50 13.14 32.10
CA ALA A 619 18.43 14.09 31.78
C ALA A 619 17.82 14.77 33.03
N THR A 620 17.93 14.16 34.22
CA THR A 620 17.41 14.70 35.50
C THR A 620 18.45 15.38 36.35
N GLY A 621 19.66 15.57 35.86
CA GLY A 621 20.75 16.22 36.62
C GLY A 621 21.47 15.31 37.61
N GLY A 622 21.11 14.02 37.70
CA GLY A 622 21.75 13.08 38.63
C GLY A 622 23.08 12.49 38.08
N TYR A 623 23.98 13.38 37.71
CA TYR A 623 25.22 13.01 36.96
C TYR A 623 26.15 12.04 37.69
N GLY A 624 26.25 12.13 39.01
CA GLY A 624 27.04 11.20 39.81
C GLY A 624 26.52 9.77 39.74
N GLU A 625 25.21 9.60 39.84
CA GLU A 625 24.56 8.28 39.71
C GLU A 625 24.66 7.73 38.24
N ALA A 626 24.44 8.59 37.27
CA ALA A 626 24.61 8.23 35.87
C ALA A 626 26.02 7.72 35.58
N ARG A 627 27.07 8.37 36.10
CA ARG A 627 28.45 7.92 35.98
C ARG A 627 28.67 6.56 36.63
N ARG A 628 28.21 6.38 37.87
CA ARG A 628 28.33 5.11 38.61
C ARG A 628 27.67 3.95 37.84
N LEU A 629 26.48 4.15 37.30
CA LEU A 629 25.76 3.16 36.52
C LEU A 629 26.49 2.87 35.19
N GLY A 630 27.05 3.88 34.54
CA GLY A 630 27.87 3.70 33.31
C GLY A 630 29.14 2.89 33.57
N GLU A 631 29.83 3.11 34.69
CA GLU A 631 31.00 2.33 35.07
C GLU A 631 30.61 0.89 35.44
N THR A 632 29.47 0.70 36.11
CA THR A 632 28.91 -0.62 36.39
C THR A 632 28.57 -1.37 35.09
N MET A 633 27.91 -0.69 34.15
CA MET A 633 27.56 -1.23 32.83
C MET A 633 28.83 -1.66 32.06
N LEU A 634 29.87 -0.79 32.06
CA LEU A 634 31.13 -1.09 31.37
C LEU A 634 31.81 -2.34 31.97
N THR A 635 31.82 -2.46 33.31
CA THR A 635 32.38 -3.59 34.02
C THR A 635 31.62 -4.86 33.74
N LEU A 636 30.30 -4.85 33.82
CA LEU A 636 29.43 -5.99 33.56
C LEU A 636 29.55 -6.46 32.11
N ALA A 637 29.52 -5.52 31.16
CA ALA A 637 29.68 -5.82 29.74
C ALA A 637 31.05 -6.43 29.44
N GLY A 638 32.11 -5.90 30.04
CA GLY A 638 33.48 -6.42 29.89
C GLY A 638 33.63 -7.87 30.42
N ARG A 639 33.08 -8.16 31.63
CA ARG A 639 33.10 -9.53 32.21
C ARG A 639 32.36 -10.54 31.33
N ASN A 640 31.36 -10.10 30.54
CA ASN A 640 30.56 -10.97 29.69
C ASN A 640 30.96 -10.93 28.21
N GLY A 641 32.04 -10.23 27.84
CA GLY A 641 32.52 -10.14 26.46
C GLY A 641 31.57 -9.41 25.49
N ARG A 642 30.73 -8.48 26.01
CA ARG A 642 29.70 -7.82 25.25
C ARG A 642 30.22 -6.50 24.68
N SER A 643 31.01 -6.55 23.60
CA SER A 643 31.67 -5.40 22.98
C SER A 643 30.72 -4.28 22.64
N ARG A 644 29.52 -4.60 22.16
CA ARG A 644 28.49 -3.59 21.84
C ARG A 644 28.04 -2.81 23.06
N ASP A 645 27.76 -3.49 24.16
CA ASP A 645 27.28 -2.85 25.39
C ASP A 645 28.41 -2.07 26.06
N MET A 646 29.68 -2.52 25.92
CA MET A 646 30.86 -1.72 26.31
C MET A 646 30.92 -0.42 25.50
N ALA A 647 30.67 -0.45 24.19
CA ALA A 647 30.63 0.76 23.36
C ALA A 647 29.53 1.74 23.80
N VAL A 648 28.35 1.23 24.17
CA VAL A 648 27.24 2.04 24.70
C VAL A 648 27.61 2.65 26.06
N ALA A 649 28.28 1.91 26.95
CA ALA A 649 28.77 2.44 28.23
C ALA A 649 29.81 3.56 28.01
N GLN A 650 30.73 3.40 27.05
CA GLN A 650 31.67 4.46 26.68
C GLN A 650 30.96 5.71 26.17
N HIS A 651 29.88 5.56 25.41
CA HIS A 651 29.07 6.70 24.94
C HIS A 651 28.51 7.49 26.12
N TYR A 652 27.87 6.86 27.11
CA TYR A 652 27.32 7.56 28.28
C TYR A 652 28.44 8.22 29.11
N LEU A 653 29.54 7.55 29.33
CA LEU A 653 30.67 8.08 30.12
C LEU A 653 31.38 9.24 29.41
N THR A 654 31.36 9.32 28.07
CA THR A 654 31.93 10.43 27.31
C THR A 654 31.30 11.78 27.69
N TRP A 655 30.01 11.84 27.92
CA TRP A 655 29.31 13.07 28.28
C TRP A 655 29.72 13.60 29.65
N HIS A 656 30.16 12.73 30.57
CA HIS A 656 30.73 13.15 31.86
C HIS A 656 32.09 13.83 31.67
N GLU A 657 32.94 13.28 30.79
CA GLU A 657 34.25 13.87 30.51
C GLU A 657 34.10 15.23 29.79
N ILE A 658 33.15 15.35 28.86
CA ILE A 658 32.84 16.62 28.18
C ILE A 658 32.37 17.68 29.21
N ARG A 659 31.49 17.33 30.15
CA ARG A 659 31.04 18.24 31.21
C ARG A 659 32.18 18.64 32.16
N GLY A 660 33.05 17.73 32.47
CA GLY A 660 34.26 18.00 33.28
C GLY A 660 35.38 18.74 32.53
N ALA A 661 35.14 19.13 31.29
CA ALA A 661 36.12 19.76 30.39
C ALA A 661 37.38 18.88 30.07
N ASP A 662 37.36 17.59 30.37
CA ASP A 662 38.41 16.67 29.95
C ASP A 662 38.16 16.14 28.54
N LEU A 663 38.37 17.00 27.55
CA LEU A 663 38.18 16.63 26.14
C LEU A 663 39.16 15.54 25.68
N SER A 664 40.28 15.36 26.36
CA SER A 664 41.25 14.30 26.10
C SER A 664 40.73 12.94 26.51
N ALA A 665 40.13 12.83 27.70
CA ALA A 665 39.46 11.60 28.14
C ALA A 665 38.26 11.28 27.24
N ALA A 666 37.45 12.28 26.87
CA ALA A 666 36.34 12.12 25.95
C ALA A 666 36.79 11.52 24.60
N ARG A 667 37.90 12.03 24.01
CA ARG A 667 38.47 11.44 22.77
C ARG A 667 38.89 9.99 22.96
N ARG A 668 39.54 9.63 24.07
CA ARG A 668 39.95 8.25 24.35
C ARG A 668 38.74 7.32 24.44
N ARG A 669 37.65 7.75 25.10
CA ARG A 669 36.41 6.97 25.19
C ARG A 669 35.75 6.78 23.83
N LEU A 670 35.70 7.81 23.01
CA LEU A 670 35.11 7.75 21.67
C LEU A 670 35.93 6.88 20.69
N ALA A 671 37.26 6.91 20.80
CA ALA A 671 38.13 6.01 20.06
C ALA A 671 37.89 4.53 20.46
N ALA A 672 37.73 4.27 21.78
CA ALA A 672 37.34 2.94 22.27
C ALA A 672 35.96 2.53 21.76
N MET A 673 35.02 3.44 21.73
CA MET A 673 33.66 3.20 21.19
C MET A 673 33.68 2.84 19.70
N ASP A 674 34.46 3.58 18.85
CA ASP A 674 34.58 3.27 17.42
C ASP A 674 35.24 1.91 17.19
N LEU A 675 36.27 1.56 17.97
CA LEU A 675 36.93 0.26 17.91
C LEU A 675 35.98 -0.89 18.30
N LEU A 676 35.26 -0.73 19.41
CA LEU A 676 34.29 -1.73 19.89
C LEU A 676 33.12 -1.89 18.90
N GLY A 677 32.67 -0.77 18.30
CA GLY A 677 31.68 -0.77 17.22
C GLY A 677 32.15 -1.55 16.00
N ALA A 678 33.41 -1.39 15.60
CA ALA A 678 34.02 -2.16 14.52
C ALA A 678 34.09 -3.65 14.85
N GLN A 679 34.47 -4.01 16.09
CA GLN A 679 34.55 -5.42 16.52
C GLN A 679 33.20 -6.15 16.50
N CYS A 680 32.10 -5.45 16.81
CA CYS A 680 30.77 -6.04 16.79
C CYS A 680 29.99 -5.78 15.47
N GLY A 681 30.60 -5.11 14.50
CA GLY A 681 29.97 -4.78 13.21
C GLY A 681 28.83 -3.76 13.30
N ASP A 682 28.73 -2.97 14.39
CA ASP A 682 27.68 -1.97 14.57
C ASP A 682 28.15 -0.61 13.99
N GLU A 683 27.99 -0.43 12.69
CA GLU A 683 28.37 0.80 11.98
C GLU A 683 27.64 2.04 12.49
N ARG A 684 26.42 1.88 13.04
CA ARG A 684 25.72 2.99 13.66
C ARG A 684 26.42 3.48 14.93
N LEU A 685 26.89 2.60 15.79
CA LEU A 685 27.69 3.01 16.96
C LEU A 685 28.98 3.71 16.54
N ARG A 686 29.62 3.26 15.46
CA ARG A 686 30.78 3.94 14.87
C ARG A 686 30.43 5.34 14.37
N ALA A 687 29.28 5.47 13.68
CA ALA A 687 28.81 6.79 13.24
C ALA A 687 28.56 7.72 14.44
N LEU A 688 27.95 7.22 15.53
CA LEU A 688 27.74 7.99 16.75
C LEU A 688 29.05 8.38 17.46
N ALA A 689 30.05 7.50 17.49
CA ALA A 689 31.36 7.83 18.02
C ALA A 689 32.00 9.01 17.26
N ARG A 690 31.94 8.97 15.93
CA ARG A 690 32.44 10.05 15.05
C ARG A 690 31.62 11.33 15.16
N ALA A 691 30.29 11.22 15.36
CA ALA A 691 29.41 12.37 15.65
C ALA A 691 29.89 13.11 16.90
N ASN A 692 30.11 12.38 17.98
CA ASN A 692 30.57 12.96 19.23
C ASN A 692 32.03 13.46 19.17
N LEU A 693 32.89 12.82 18.34
CA LEU A 693 34.23 13.34 18.02
C LEU A 693 34.17 14.69 17.30
N ALA A 694 33.19 14.90 16.41
CA ALA A 694 32.98 16.19 15.78
C ALA A 694 32.56 17.25 16.79
N GLU A 695 31.71 16.91 17.77
CA GLU A 695 31.36 17.81 18.85
C GLU A 695 32.55 18.14 19.76
N VAL A 696 33.35 17.12 20.14
CA VAL A 696 34.57 17.34 20.92
C VAL A 696 35.58 18.22 20.15
N ALA A 697 35.68 18.08 18.81
CA ALA A 697 36.52 18.94 17.99
C ALA A 697 36.01 20.39 17.98
N ARG A 698 34.68 20.61 17.93
CA ARG A 698 34.07 21.96 18.04
C ARG A 698 34.37 22.59 19.37
N LEU A 699 34.15 21.82 20.45
CA LEU A 699 34.41 22.29 21.81
C LEU A 699 35.89 22.63 22.06
N ASP A 700 36.81 21.98 21.33
CA ASP A 700 38.23 22.20 21.36
C ASP A 700 38.73 23.37 20.41
N GLY A 701 37.76 24.02 19.72
CA GLY A 701 38.06 25.12 18.77
C GLY A 701 38.54 24.66 17.38
N ARG A 702 38.54 23.35 17.10
CA ARG A 702 38.93 22.79 15.80
C ARG A 702 37.74 22.70 14.84
N TYR A 703 37.21 23.87 14.45
CA TYR A 703 35.92 23.97 13.75
C TYR A 703 35.92 23.29 12.39
N ALA A 704 37.00 23.47 11.60
CA ALA A 704 37.13 22.81 10.29
C ALA A 704 37.06 21.27 10.38
N ASP A 705 37.72 20.69 11.40
CA ASP A 705 37.66 19.25 11.67
C ASP A 705 36.24 18.82 12.03
N ALA A 706 35.55 19.60 12.89
CA ALA A 706 34.20 19.35 13.32
C ALA A 706 33.22 19.34 12.13
N VAL A 707 33.32 20.33 11.22
CA VAL A 707 32.51 20.40 10.00
C VAL A 707 32.77 19.22 9.07
N ASN A 708 34.02 18.88 8.81
CA ASN A 708 34.40 17.81 7.89
C ASN A 708 33.91 16.43 8.42
N GLN A 709 34.12 16.14 9.70
CA GLN A 709 33.67 14.91 10.33
C GLN A 709 32.14 14.85 10.41
N GLY A 710 31.51 15.94 10.85
CA GLY A 710 30.05 16.02 11.00
C GLY A 710 29.30 15.76 9.69
N ARG A 711 29.74 16.37 8.58
CA ARG A 711 29.11 16.18 7.26
C ARG A 711 29.15 14.73 6.79
N ARG A 712 30.26 14.02 7.02
CA ARG A 712 30.36 12.59 6.68
C ARG A 712 29.39 11.75 7.51
N VAL A 713 29.25 12.08 8.77
CA VAL A 713 28.35 11.36 9.68
C VAL A 713 26.87 11.64 9.36
N VAL A 714 26.53 12.88 8.98
CA VAL A 714 25.16 13.23 8.53
C VAL A 714 24.73 12.35 7.36
N ALA A 715 25.61 12.12 6.38
CA ALA A 715 25.31 11.24 5.25
C ALA A 715 25.07 9.79 5.72
N ALA A 716 25.94 9.23 6.54
CA ALA A 716 25.81 7.88 7.07
C ALA A 716 24.53 7.68 7.90
N LEU A 717 24.19 8.63 8.78
CA LEU A 717 22.98 8.56 9.60
C LEU A 717 21.69 8.68 8.76
N SER A 718 21.74 9.33 7.60
CA SER A 718 20.63 9.40 6.66
C SER A 718 20.33 8.03 6.06
N GLU A 719 21.34 7.22 5.73
CA GLU A 719 21.18 5.85 5.25
C GLU A 719 20.53 4.93 6.28
N TYR A 720 20.85 5.11 7.56
CA TYR A 720 20.26 4.32 8.65
C TYR A 720 18.86 4.82 9.04
N GLY A 721 18.42 5.97 8.54
CA GLY A 721 17.15 6.59 8.89
C GLY A 721 17.06 6.93 10.38
N ASP A 722 18.11 7.52 10.94
CA ASP A 722 18.20 7.99 12.33
C ASP A 722 18.04 9.51 12.41
N PRO A 723 16.81 10.04 12.41
CA PRO A 723 16.56 11.47 12.30
C PRO A 723 17.04 12.24 13.53
N THR A 724 16.95 11.65 14.71
CA THR A 724 17.32 12.31 15.98
C THR A 724 18.81 12.61 16.05
N HIS A 725 19.66 11.61 15.81
CA HIS A 725 21.11 11.82 15.86
C HIS A 725 21.60 12.60 14.64
N ARG A 726 20.96 12.44 13.46
CA ARG A 726 21.25 13.26 12.29
C ARG A 726 21.04 14.76 12.61
N ARG A 727 19.92 15.12 13.26
CA ARG A 727 19.63 16.49 13.69
C ARG A 727 20.68 17.01 14.66
N GLN A 728 21.08 16.22 15.65
CA GLN A 728 22.12 16.57 16.61
C GLN A 728 23.45 16.90 15.91
N VAL A 729 23.89 16.06 14.99
CA VAL A 729 25.16 16.30 14.25
C VAL A 729 25.05 17.51 13.33
N LEU A 730 23.90 17.74 12.69
CA LEU A 730 23.66 18.97 11.93
C LEU A 730 23.79 20.21 12.82
N GLY A 731 23.29 20.16 14.05
CA GLY A 731 23.48 21.22 15.03
C GLY A 731 24.95 21.48 15.32
N THR A 732 25.74 20.44 15.60
CA THR A 732 27.21 20.56 15.77
C THR A 732 27.89 21.18 14.55
N VAL A 733 27.50 20.77 13.32
CA VAL A 733 28.03 21.34 12.07
C VAL A 733 27.65 22.81 11.93
N GLY A 734 26.40 23.17 12.21
CA GLY A 734 25.91 24.55 12.16
C GLY A 734 26.63 25.47 13.14
N LEU A 735 26.82 25.03 14.38
CA LEU A 735 27.57 25.75 15.41
C LEU A 735 29.05 25.92 15.01
N ALA A 736 29.68 24.85 14.53
CA ALA A 736 31.07 24.92 14.08
C ALA A 736 31.27 25.89 12.89
N LEU A 737 30.35 25.88 11.90
CA LEU A 737 30.36 26.80 10.77
C LEU A 737 30.17 28.27 11.23
N ALA A 738 29.25 28.52 12.15
CA ALA A 738 29.01 29.84 12.69
C ALA A 738 30.23 30.34 13.47
N GLN A 739 30.83 29.48 14.30
CA GLN A 739 32.05 29.80 15.06
C GLN A 739 33.31 30.01 14.19
N GLU A 740 33.35 29.33 13.01
CA GLU A 740 34.40 29.51 12.00
C GLU A 740 34.22 30.77 11.13
N GLY A 741 33.05 31.42 11.21
CA GLY A 741 32.72 32.62 10.40
C GLY A 741 32.17 32.31 9.01
N ARG A 742 31.77 31.10 8.72
CA ARG A 742 31.18 30.64 7.43
C ARG A 742 29.68 30.92 7.41
N LEU A 743 29.30 32.20 7.41
CA LEU A 743 27.93 32.67 7.69
C LEU A 743 26.87 32.08 6.73
N ALA A 744 27.18 32.06 5.43
CA ALA A 744 26.22 31.56 4.44
C ALA A 744 25.89 30.07 4.64
N GLU A 745 26.90 29.24 4.92
CA GLU A 745 26.74 27.81 5.15
C GLU A 745 26.06 27.53 6.51
N ALA A 746 26.44 28.28 7.55
CA ALA A 746 25.76 28.17 8.85
C ALA A 746 24.26 28.51 8.74
N SER A 747 23.90 29.57 8.01
CA SER A 747 22.50 29.95 7.77
C SER A 747 21.74 28.89 6.96
N ALA A 748 22.37 28.22 6.00
CA ALA A 748 21.77 27.12 5.25
C ALA A 748 21.47 25.91 6.16
N VAL A 749 22.43 25.53 7.03
CA VAL A 749 22.23 24.44 8.01
C VAL A 749 21.13 24.79 9.00
N LEU A 750 21.08 26.05 9.46
CA LEU A 750 20.02 26.52 10.37
C LEU A 750 18.64 26.41 9.71
N ALA A 751 18.52 26.81 8.44
CA ALA A 751 17.27 26.65 7.68
C ALA A 751 16.87 25.18 7.57
N GLU A 752 17.82 24.26 7.32
CA GLU A 752 17.56 22.80 7.30
C GLU A 752 17.08 22.27 8.66
N LEU A 753 17.70 22.73 9.75
CA LEU A 753 17.30 22.35 11.13
C LEU A 753 15.87 22.81 11.43
N ARG A 754 15.49 24.02 11.01
CA ARG A 754 14.14 24.58 11.20
C ARG A 754 13.09 23.86 10.35
N MET A 755 13.38 23.53 9.10
CA MET A 755 12.47 22.76 8.23
C MET A 755 12.21 21.34 8.74
N ASN A 756 13.20 20.72 9.37
CA ASN A 756 13.11 19.37 9.95
C ASN A 756 12.73 19.37 11.44
N ALA A 757 12.23 20.48 11.97
CA ALA A 757 11.68 20.52 13.33
C ALA A 757 10.45 19.62 13.38
N VAL A 758 10.48 18.56 14.21
CA VAL A 758 9.32 17.72 14.46
C VAL A 758 8.30 18.57 15.21
N PRO A 759 7.10 18.83 14.67
CA PRO A 759 6.09 19.57 15.41
C PRO A 759 5.75 18.81 16.70
N PRO A 760 5.43 19.50 17.82
CA PRO A 760 4.96 18.83 19.02
C PRO A 760 3.72 18.03 18.67
N VAL A 761 3.76 16.71 18.94
CA VAL A 761 2.70 15.78 18.58
C VAL A 761 1.46 16.14 19.38
N ALA A 762 0.43 16.65 18.69
CA ALA A 762 -0.92 16.75 19.25
C ALA A 762 -1.37 15.36 19.69
N SER A 763 -2.08 15.31 20.82
CA SER A 763 -2.61 14.06 21.40
C SER A 763 -3.42 13.28 20.34
N VAL A 764 -2.93 12.11 19.98
CA VAL A 764 -3.64 11.21 19.05
C VAL A 764 -4.89 10.68 19.79
N ASP A 765 -6.06 10.99 19.27
CA ASP A 765 -7.33 10.46 19.81
C ASP A 765 -7.49 8.99 19.42
N PHE A 766 -7.26 8.09 20.38
CA PHE A 766 -7.29 6.64 20.19
C PHE A 766 -8.70 6.02 20.05
N ARG A 767 -9.74 6.84 19.95
CA ARG A 767 -11.12 6.33 19.84
C ARG A 767 -11.49 5.79 18.47
N SER A 768 -10.65 5.99 17.44
CA SER A 768 -10.84 5.40 16.12
C SER A 768 -9.56 4.71 15.63
N PRO A 769 -9.57 3.38 15.45
CA PRO A 769 -8.38 2.64 14.95
C PRO A 769 -7.98 2.98 13.50
N VAL A 770 -8.86 3.63 12.76
CA VAL A 770 -8.64 3.97 11.34
C VAL A 770 -8.12 5.40 11.15
N GLY A 771 -8.42 6.33 12.06
CA GLY A 771 -8.00 7.73 11.95
C GLY A 771 -6.52 8.02 12.26
N ALA A 772 -5.81 7.06 12.89
CA ALA A 772 -4.40 7.25 13.28
C ALA A 772 -3.40 7.08 12.12
N LEU A 773 -3.84 6.62 10.94
CA LEU A 773 -2.98 6.39 9.78
C LEU A 773 -2.93 7.59 8.80
N ASP A 774 -3.83 8.56 8.93
CA ASP A 774 -3.97 9.70 8.01
C ASP A 774 -3.46 11.05 8.58
N ALA A 775 -2.78 11.07 9.73
CA ALA A 775 -2.24 12.29 10.30
C ALA A 775 -0.99 12.81 9.57
N GLY A 776 -1.11 13.00 8.28
CA GLY A 776 -0.20 13.78 7.42
C GLY A 776 -0.55 15.26 7.33
N ARG A 777 -1.34 15.79 8.26
CA ARG A 777 -1.75 17.20 8.26
C ARG A 777 -1.03 17.97 9.37
N PRO A 778 -0.23 19.01 9.07
CA PRO A 778 0.36 19.86 10.08
C PRO A 778 -0.76 20.73 10.69
N LEU A 779 -1.08 20.48 11.96
CA LEU A 779 -1.79 21.46 12.78
C LEU A 779 -0.76 22.49 13.26
N VAL A 780 -0.73 23.61 12.59
CA VAL A 780 -0.05 24.81 13.08
C VAL A 780 -0.91 25.33 14.25
N ASP A 781 -0.44 25.15 15.48
CA ASP A 781 -0.97 25.81 16.63
C ASP A 781 -0.04 26.98 16.99
N ASP A 782 -0.58 28.16 16.89
CA ASP A 782 0.07 29.49 16.97
C ASP A 782 0.32 29.90 18.44
N ARG A 783 0.94 28.99 19.24
CA ARG A 783 1.42 29.32 20.60
C ARG A 783 2.85 28.84 20.77
N GLY A 784 3.79 29.79 20.62
CA GLY A 784 5.15 29.83 21.08
C GLY A 784 5.78 28.55 21.61
N GLY A 785 6.05 27.57 20.78
CA GLY A 785 6.98 26.50 21.07
C GLY A 785 8.38 27.08 21.02
N GLY A 786 9.08 27.14 22.18
CA GLY A 786 10.41 27.68 22.29
C GLY A 786 11.35 27.09 21.25
N GLU A 787 12.09 27.94 20.58
CA GLU A 787 13.07 27.54 19.59
C GLU A 787 14.11 26.60 20.21
N ASP A 788 14.54 25.58 19.48
CA ASP A 788 15.59 24.65 19.92
C ASP A 788 16.85 25.42 20.28
N GLY A 789 17.39 25.18 21.49
CA GLY A 789 18.56 25.87 22.00
C GLY A 789 19.75 25.90 21.04
N THR A 790 19.93 24.86 20.23
CA THR A 790 20.97 24.79 19.21
C THR A 790 20.72 25.77 18.05
N CYS A 791 19.48 25.90 17.59
CA CYS A 791 19.10 26.86 16.56
C CYS A 791 19.27 28.30 17.07
N ALA A 792 18.84 28.55 18.30
CA ALA A 792 19.00 29.85 18.95
C ALA A 792 20.48 30.21 19.13
N LEU A 793 21.33 29.28 19.56
CA LEU A 793 22.77 29.51 19.73
C LEU A 793 23.48 29.80 18.38
N ILE A 794 23.11 29.09 17.30
CA ILE A 794 23.63 29.38 15.95
C ILE A 794 23.23 30.79 15.55
N GLU A 795 22.00 31.22 15.73
CA GLU A 795 21.53 32.57 15.37
C GLU A 795 22.24 33.63 16.20
N ALA A 796 22.45 33.38 17.50
CA ALA A 796 23.23 34.29 18.37
C ALA A 796 24.66 34.52 17.85
N ILE A 797 25.35 33.43 17.49
CA ILE A 797 26.72 33.54 16.95
C ILE A 797 26.73 34.24 15.59
N LEU A 798 25.76 33.99 14.73
CA LEU A 798 25.60 34.68 13.46
C LEU A 798 25.34 36.18 13.65
N ALA A 799 24.54 36.56 14.63
CA ALA A 799 24.29 37.97 14.99
C ALA A 799 25.60 38.69 15.44
N VAL A 800 26.40 38.03 16.28
CA VAL A 800 27.74 38.58 16.66
C VAL A 800 28.61 38.79 15.44
N GLN A 801 28.67 37.85 14.53
CA GLN A 801 29.51 37.95 13.30
C GLN A 801 29.01 39.04 12.34
N ARG A 802 27.70 39.37 12.39
CA ARG A 802 27.08 40.47 11.63
C ARG A 802 27.21 41.83 12.32
N ALA A 803 27.84 41.88 13.50
CA ALA A 803 27.91 43.03 14.37
C ALA A 803 26.54 43.57 14.88
N ASP A 804 25.52 42.70 14.90
CA ASP A 804 24.21 43.01 15.45
C ASP A 804 24.14 42.55 16.91
N ARG A 805 24.57 43.46 17.78
CA ARG A 805 24.74 43.14 19.21
C ARG A 805 23.42 42.96 19.96
N GLU A 806 22.41 43.73 19.60
CA GLU A 806 21.11 43.68 20.25
C GLU A 806 20.44 42.32 19.93
N TRP A 807 20.49 41.90 18.68
CA TRP A 807 20.00 40.60 18.26
C TRP A 807 20.80 39.44 18.86
N ALA A 808 22.09 39.59 19.04
CA ALA A 808 22.94 38.58 19.69
C ALA A 808 22.55 38.36 21.17
N VAL A 809 22.32 39.42 21.91
CA VAL A 809 21.89 39.36 23.33
C VAL A 809 20.56 38.60 23.42
N GLU A 810 19.59 38.94 22.60
CA GLU A 810 18.27 38.28 22.57
C GLU A 810 18.39 36.75 22.32
N TRP A 811 19.16 36.39 21.30
CA TRP A 811 19.32 34.98 20.92
C TRP A 811 20.18 34.17 21.90
N TYR A 812 21.23 34.74 22.47
CA TYR A 812 21.96 34.06 23.56
C TYR A 812 21.09 33.80 24.78
N ALA A 813 20.22 34.75 25.15
CA ALA A 813 19.29 34.59 26.29
C ALA A 813 18.25 33.47 25.94
N ALA A 814 17.71 33.48 24.74
CA ALA A 814 16.80 32.44 24.25
C ALA A 814 17.48 31.06 24.27
N ALA A 815 18.71 30.96 23.77
CA ALA A 815 19.49 29.72 23.75
C ALA A 815 19.74 29.20 25.18
N ALA A 816 20.17 30.04 26.09
CA ALA A 816 20.41 29.68 27.50
C ALA A 816 19.14 29.16 28.18
N SER A 817 18.02 29.82 27.95
CA SER A 817 16.70 29.40 28.46
C SER A 817 16.26 28.05 27.89
N ALA A 818 16.35 27.88 26.56
CA ALA A 818 15.96 26.65 25.87
C ALA A 818 16.82 25.43 26.29
N TYR A 819 18.13 25.58 26.38
CA TYR A 819 19.03 24.54 26.89
C TYR A 819 18.76 24.19 28.36
N ALA A 820 18.53 25.17 29.20
CA ALA A 820 18.20 24.95 30.61
C ALA A 820 16.86 24.20 30.77
N ALA A 821 15.85 24.58 29.99
CA ALA A 821 14.55 23.91 29.97
C ALA A 821 14.66 22.43 29.44
N ALA A 822 15.58 22.17 28.53
CA ALA A 822 15.88 20.84 28.04
C ALA A 822 16.79 20.01 28.98
N GLY A 823 17.31 20.59 30.05
CA GLY A 823 18.26 19.95 30.98
C GLY A 823 19.70 19.85 30.43
N ASP A 824 20.00 20.52 29.33
CA ASP A 824 21.38 20.62 28.80
C ASP A 824 22.13 21.78 29.42
N LEU A 825 22.60 21.55 30.66
CA LEU A 825 23.31 22.57 31.41
C LEU A 825 24.69 22.91 30.84
N ARG A 826 25.28 22.04 29.99
CA ARG A 826 26.53 22.35 29.27
C ARG A 826 26.28 23.36 28.15
N GLY A 827 25.23 23.15 27.33
CA GLY A 827 24.79 24.11 26.31
C GLY A 827 24.35 25.43 26.91
N ALA A 828 23.64 25.39 28.05
CA ALA A 828 23.23 26.60 28.79
C ALA A 828 24.44 27.41 29.26
N ALA A 829 25.49 26.77 29.78
CA ALA A 829 26.71 27.45 30.20
C ALA A 829 27.41 28.12 29.01
N GLU A 830 27.55 27.44 27.85
CA GLU A 830 28.12 28.00 26.62
C GLU A 830 27.34 29.25 26.16
N ALA A 831 26.00 29.17 26.15
CA ALA A 831 25.16 30.29 25.74
C ALA A 831 25.24 31.47 26.73
N LEU A 832 25.29 31.20 28.03
CA LEU A 832 25.45 32.25 29.06
C LEU A 832 26.81 32.96 28.93
N VAL A 833 27.89 32.24 28.66
CA VAL A 833 29.23 32.85 28.40
C VAL A 833 29.16 33.81 27.19
N GLY A 834 28.49 33.42 26.13
CA GLY A 834 28.27 34.29 24.97
C GLY A 834 27.43 35.54 25.33
N LEU A 835 26.39 35.34 26.17
CA LEU A 835 25.54 36.43 26.64
C LEU A 835 26.33 37.47 27.50
N VAL A 836 27.19 36.99 28.40
CA VAL A 836 28.08 37.86 29.18
C VAL A 836 29.01 38.67 28.27
N ALA A 837 29.58 38.06 27.27
CA ALA A 837 30.49 38.70 26.32
C ALA A 837 29.80 39.79 25.46
N THR A 838 28.50 39.69 25.25
CA THR A 838 27.71 40.62 24.42
C THR A 838 26.94 41.66 25.24
N THR A 839 26.90 41.54 26.56
CA THR A 839 26.21 42.48 27.46
C THR A 839 27.13 43.61 27.92
N ASP A 840 26.66 44.85 27.78
CA ASP A 840 27.44 46.04 28.19
C ASP A 840 27.18 46.47 29.62
N ASP A 841 25.98 46.19 30.16
CA ASP A 841 25.54 46.59 31.51
C ASP A 841 26.29 45.79 32.59
N PRO A 842 27.05 46.44 33.45
CA PRO A 842 27.80 45.77 34.52
C PRO A 842 26.92 45.05 35.57
N ASP A 843 25.75 45.59 35.87
CA ASP A 843 24.85 45.01 36.86
C ASP A 843 24.21 43.72 36.31
N VAL A 844 23.75 43.78 35.05
CA VAL A 844 23.25 42.59 34.33
C VAL A 844 24.34 41.53 34.21
N ARG A 845 25.57 41.95 33.93
CA ARG A 845 26.72 41.03 33.80
C ARG A 845 27.00 40.28 35.10
N THR A 846 26.97 41.02 36.24
CA THR A 846 27.13 40.41 37.58
C THR A 846 26.08 39.32 37.86
N VAL A 847 24.84 39.57 37.49
CA VAL A 847 23.75 38.59 37.64
C VAL A 847 24.00 37.37 36.73
N LEU A 848 24.46 37.58 35.49
CA LEU A 848 24.75 36.50 34.54
C LEU A 848 25.93 35.63 35.00
N LEU A 849 26.98 36.22 35.58
CA LEU A 849 28.10 35.46 36.16
C LEU A 849 27.63 34.56 37.31
N ALA A 850 26.80 35.10 38.22
CA ALA A 850 26.21 34.30 39.28
C ALA A 850 25.35 33.16 38.73
N ARG A 851 24.67 33.40 37.61
CA ARG A 851 23.87 32.37 36.95
C ARG A 851 24.76 31.28 36.27
N ILE A 852 25.89 31.66 35.67
CA ILE A 852 26.88 30.68 35.17
C ILE A 852 27.37 29.80 36.33
N ASP A 853 27.77 30.41 37.48
CA ASP A 853 28.21 29.64 38.65
C ASP A 853 27.14 28.68 39.16
N GLN A 854 25.89 29.10 39.13
CA GLN A 854 24.78 28.24 39.50
C GLN A 854 24.64 27.07 38.54
N VAL A 855 24.59 27.30 37.21
CA VAL A 855 24.49 26.28 36.19
C VAL A 855 25.66 25.31 36.25
N CYS A 856 26.89 25.82 36.47
CA CYS A 856 28.09 24.98 36.62
C CYS A 856 27.99 24.03 37.83
N ARG A 857 27.49 24.55 38.99
CA ARG A 857 27.28 23.72 40.18
C ARG A 857 26.18 22.69 40.00
N GLU A 858 25.02 23.11 39.49
CA GLU A 858 23.89 22.20 39.26
C GLU A 858 24.20 21.12 38.21
N GLY A 859 24.90 21.51 37.14
CA GLY A 859 25.21 20.65 36.02
C GLY A 859 26.48 19.82 36.16
N ALA A 860 27.25 20.02 37.27
CA ALA A 860 28.62 19.52 37.35
C ALA A 860 29.45 19.86 36.09
N VAL A 861 29.26 21.08 35.60
CA VAL A 861 29.91 21.60 34.37
C VAL A 861 31.16 22.36 34.76
N THR A 862 32.28 22.05 34.13
CA THR A 862 33.51 22.85 34.19
C THR A 862 33.62 23.66 32.90
N LEU A 863 33.85 24.98 33.01
CA LEU A 863 34.05 25.84 31.84
C LEU A 863 35.30 25.43 31.11
N LEU A 864 35.23 25.43 29.79
CA LEU A 864 36.36 25.16 28.90
C LEU A 864 37.40 26.32 28.98
N PRO A 865 38.68 26.05 28.73
CA PRO A 865 39.73 27.10 28.76
C PRO A 865 39.36 28.34 27.94
N ARG A 866 38.80 28.15 26.73
CA ARG A 866 38.38 29.24 25.85
C ARG A 866 37.22 30.05 26.42
N GLU A 867 36.28 29.42 27.15
CA GLU A 867 35.14 30.09 27.78
C GLU A 867 35.61 30.96 28.96
N ARG A 868 36.59 30.46 29.75
CA ARG A 868 37.24 31.25 30.82
C ARG A 868 37.96 32.44 30.22
N MET A 869 38.75 32.27 29.11
CA MET A 869 39.39 33.36 28.44
C MET A 869 38.41 34.45 28.00
N VAL A 870 37.21 34.06 27.52
CA VAL A 870 36.17 35.03 27.12
C VAL A 870 35.67 35.77 28.34
N LEU A 871 35.44 35.14 29.48
CA LEU A 871 35.02 35.80 30.71
C LEU A 871 36.13 36.69 31.30
N ASP A 872 37.39 36.25 31.27
CA ASP A 872 38.55 37.00 31.76
C ASP A 872 38.85 38.25 30.90
N ALA A 873 38.47 38.22 29.63
CA ALA A 873 38.65 39.36 28.71
C ALA A 873 37.58 40.47 28.87
N VAL A 874 36.49 40.16 29.58
CA VAL A 874 35.43 41.14 29.83
C VAL A 874 35.89 42.05 30.99
N PRO A 875 35.94 43.39 30.80
CA PRO A 875 36.43 44.29 31.83
C PRO A 875 35.59 44.21 33.12
N ALA A 876 36.26 44.02 34.24
CA ALA A 876 35.60 44.16 35.52
C ALA A 876 35.03 45.59 35.62
N GLY A 877 33.73 45.68 36.01
CA GLY A 877 33.13 47.00 36.20
C GLY A 877 33.98 47.88 37.18
N PRO A 878 33.78 49.20 37.17
CA PRO A 878 34.56 50.10 38.00
C PRO A 878 34.56 49.60 39.44
N LEU A 879 35.73 49.36 39.96
CA LEU A 879 35.97 49.09 41.40
C LEU A 879 35.25 50.17 42.24
N ASP A 880 34.46 49.74 43.17
CA ASP A 880 33.78 50.64 44.13
C ASP A 880 34.84 51.53 44.74
N PRO A 881 34.73 52.89 44.66
CA PRO A 881 35.75 53.80 45.19
C PRO A 881 35.78 53.81 46.75
N ARG A 882 35.25 52.77 47.40
CA ARG A 882 35.24 52.67 48.87
C ARG A 882 36.22 51.64 49.45
N ASP A 883 37.03 50.98 48.60
CA ASP A 883 38.09 50.08 49.11
C ASP A 883 39.51 50.66 49.08
N ASP A 884 39.64 51.99 49.43
CA ASP A 884 40.92 52.59 49.82
C ASP A 884 40.92 53.00 51.29
#